data_674a1dc5a067392b36344c7bb88ecf30
#
_entry.id   674a1dc5a067392b36344c7bb88ecf30
#
_cell.length_a   1.000
_cell.length_b   1.000
_cell.length_c   1.000
_cell.angle_alpha   90.00
_cell.angle_beta   90.00
_cell.angle_gamma   90.00
#
_symmetry.space_group_name_H-M   'P 1'
#
loop_
_entity.id
_entity.type
_entity.pdbx_description
1 polymer ?
#
loop_
_entity_poly.entity_id
_entity_poly.type
_entity_poly.pdbx_seq_one_letter_code
_entity_poly.pdbx_strand_id
1 'polypeptide(L)'
;MLAKIVRECYGKEISECRKEELYHALLTLVQKKAGEKEENTGKKKLYYISAEFLIGKLLSNNLINLGIYEEVKKELSDAGKSLTDLEEYEPEPSLGNGGLGRLAACFLDSIATLSLPGDGVGLNYHYGLFRQEFKNRKQMEEPNPWMNKDSWLIRSDKSFTVSFGGFDVKASLYDILVTGYESRTNRLHLFDLDSVDETIVHDGIEFDKEDVRKNLTLFLYPDDSDDKGRLLRVYQQYFMVSCGAQLILSEAKDRGCNLHDLADYAAIQINDTHPSMVIPELIRLLIKEGIPFDEAAEIVTNTCAYTNHTILAEALEKWPMSFIEEVAPAIVPIIQKLNEKINAQYHDEKVAIIDGENRVHMAHMDIHFSHSVNGVAYLHTEILKNTELHNFYTLYPEKFNNKTNGITFRRWLLHANPLLSSFLSETIGEEYKKDAEKLNVLFDYRDDKAVCRKLLEIKDANKKALASYLKQTQGIKLLDNAIYDIQIKRLHEYKRQQLNALYAIHKYLEIKAGKIPKRPIVLLFGAKAAPAYVIAKDIIHLILCLQRLIEKDRKVRKHLQVVMVENYNVTKAEKLIPACDISEQISLASKEASGTGNMKFMLNGAITLGTEDGANVEIHELVGDDNIYVFGEDSDTVIARYERGDYCSKDYYEKDSELKEAVDFIVSKKMQKLGDKTMLTRLYNELLNKDWFMTFPDYRAYVAAKEKAYADYENREEWAKKMLVNISKAGFFSSDRTISQYNDEIWHLSEGTK
;
A
#
# COMPACT_ATOMS: atom_id res chain seq x y z
N MET A 1 21.63 -20.89 18.85
CA MET A 1 21.48 -20.83 17.38
C MET A 1 22.31 -19.68 16.81
N LEU A 2 22.03 -18.45 17.16
CA LEU A 2 22.77 -17.24 16.74
C LEU A 2 24.23 -17.27 17.16
N ALA A 3 24.53 -17.68 18.39
CA ALA A 3 25.90 -17.80 18.90
C ALA A 3 26.81 -18.64 18.02
N LYS A 4 26.28 -19.70 17.41
CA LYS A 4 27.04 -20.55 16.46
C LYS A 4 27.42 -19.76 15.19
N ILE A 5 26.48 -19.06 14.61
CA ILE A 5 26.71 -18.23 13.39
C ILE A 5 27.73 -17.11 13.70
N VAL A 6 27.60 -16.45 14.85
CA VAL A 6 28.54 -15.41 15.27
C VAL A 6 29.97 -15.93 15.38
N ARG A 7 30.16 -17.13 15.98
CA ARG A 7 31.47 -17.78 16.05
C ARG A 7 32.00 -18.20 14.68
N GLU A 8 31.14 -18.71 13.81
CA GLU A 8 31.50 -19.10 12.43
C GLU A 8 31.94 -17.87 11.60
N CYS A 9 31.24 -16.73 11.73
CA CYS A 9 31.52 -15.52 10.94
C CYS A 9 32.69 -14.68 11.51
N TYR A 10 32.81 -14.60 12.85
CA TYR A 10 33.68 -13.61 13.50
C TYR A 10 34.62 -14.16 14.56
N GLY A 11 34.48 -15.42 15.00
CA GLY A 11 35.27 -16.01 16.06
C GLY A 11 35.01 -15.35 17.45
N LYS A 12 33.87 -14.71 17.66
CA LYS A 12 33.50 -13.92 18.85
C LYS A 12 32.29 -14.49 19.57
N GLU A 13 32.05 -14.03 20.78
CA GLU A 13 30.78 -14.20 21.47
C GLU A 13 29.80 -13.06 21.11
N ILE A 14 28.48 -13.28 21.26
CA ILE A 14 27.43 -12.29 20.94
C ILE A 14 27.69 -10.97 21.69
N SER A 15 28.08 -11.02 22.96
CA SER A 15 28.36 -9.85 23.81
C SER A 15 29.48 -8.96 23.28
N GLU A 16 30.45 -9.55 22.57
CA GLU A 16 31.63 -8.86 22.02
C GLU A 16 31.39 -8.24 20.64
N CYS A 17 30.29 -8.59 19.97
CA CYS A 17 30.01 -8.12 18.64
C CYS A 17 29.44 -6.70 18.61
N ARG A 18 29.81 -5.95 17.56
CA ARG A 18 29.20 -4.68 17.21
C ARG A 18 27.83 -4.92 16.54
N LYS A 19 27.05 -3.86 16.42
CA LYS A 19 25.69 -3.90 15.83
C LYS A 19 25.70 -4.43 14.39
N GLU A 20 26.64 -3.98 13.59
CA GLU A 20 26.83 -4.40 12.19
C GLU A 20 27.13 -5.90 12.10
N GLU A 21 28.02 -6.39 12.96
CA GLU A 21 28.40 -7.82 13.00
C GLU A 21 27.21 -8.71 13.40
N LEU A 22 26.41 -8.27 14.36
CA LEU A 22 25.21 -8.99 14.79
C LEU A 22 24.12 -8.99 13.71
N TYR A 23 23.90 -7.86 13.03
CA TYR A 23 22.94 -7.78 11.94
C TYR A 23 23.35 -8.72 10.79
N HIS A 24 24.63 -8.70 10.39
CA HIS A 24 25.14 -9.64 9.38
C HIS A 24 24.99 -11.11 9.79
N ALA A 25 25.28 -11.43 11.05
CA ALA A 25 25.09 -12.79 11.56
C ALA A 25 23.62 -13.22 11.57
N LEU A 26 22.70 -12.30 11.92
CA LEU A 26 21.26 -12.55 11.86
C LEU A 26 20.77 -12.74 10.43
N LEU A 27 21.21 -11.91 9.49
CA LEU A 27 20.91 -12.06 8.06
C LEU A 27 21.36 -13.45 7.56
N THR A 28 22.59 -13.82 7.88
CA THR A 28 23.17 -15.14 7.55
C THR A 28 22.36 -16.30 8.16
N LEU A 29 21.97 -16.18 9.44
CA LEU A 29 21.13 -17.16 10.11
C LEU A 29 19.78 -17.33 9.42
N VAL A 30 19.10 -16.21 9.12
CA VAL A 30 17.79 -16.24 8.47
C VAL A 30 17.89 -16.83 7.05
N GLN A 31 18.86 -16.38 6.24
CA GLN A 31 19.06 -16.90 4.90
C GLN A 31 19.36 -18.42 4.92
N LYS A 32 20.20 -18.88 5.87
CA LYS A 32 20.48 -20.29 6.05
C LYS A 32 19.22 -21.07 6.43
N LYS A 33 18.46 -20.58 7.42
CA LYS A 33 17.24 -21.22 7.89
C LYS A 33 16.12 -21.24 6.84
N ALA A 34 15.97 -20.15 6.09
CA ALA A 34 15.03 -20.11 4.97
C ALA A 34 15.44 -21.04 3.83
N GLY A 35 16.75 -21.13 3.54
CA GLY A 35 17.28 -22.06 2.53
C GLY A 35 17.23 -23.53 2.93
N GLU A 36 17.09 -23.85 4.22
CA GLU A 36 16.82 -25.22 4.71
C GLU A 36 15.35 -25.64 4.52
N LYS A 37 14.45 -24.68 4.27
CA LYS A 37 13.04 -24.95 3.96
C LYS A 37 12.88 -25.35 2.50
N GLU A 38 11.95 -26.26 2.24
CA GLU A 38 11.57 -26.60 0.87
C GLU A 38 10.87 -25.40 0.20
N GLU A 39 11.15 -25.21 -1.07
CA GLU A 39 10.40 -24.24 -1.90
C GLU A 39 9.02 -24.83 -2.28
N ASN A 40 8.01 -23.99 -2.37
CA ASN A 40 6.71 -24.41 -2.86
C ASN A 40 6.82 -24.71 -4.37
N THR A 41 6.52 -25.94 -4.75
CA THR A 41 6.59 -26.39 -6.12
C THR A 41 5.27 -27.01 -6.57
N GLY A 42 4.99 -26.97 -7.86
CA GLY A 42 3.81 -27.58 -8.47
C GLY A 42 3.90 -27.55 -9.98
N LYS A 43 3.04 -28.32 -10.67
CA LYS A 43 2.92 -28.26 -12.13
C LYS A 43 2.60 -26.81 -12.57
N LYS A 44 1.57 -26.22 -11.95
CA LYS A 44 1.15 -24.83 -12.20
C LYS A 44 1.75 -23.90 -11.14
N LYS A 45 2.33 -22.80 -11.57
CA LYS A 45 2.95 -21.77 -10.71
C LYS A 45 2.35 -20.42 -11.00
N LEU A 46 2.07 -19.65 -9.93
CA LEU A 46 1.62 -18.27 -10.01
C LEU A 46 2.82 -17.33 -10.18
N TYR A 47 2.64 -16.32 -11.01
CA TYR A 47 3.51 -15.16 -11.14
C TYR A 47 2.67 -13.90 -10.87
N TYR A 48 2.89 -13.33 -9.68
CA TYR A 48 2.21 -12.09 -9.25
C TYR A 48 3.05 -10.90 -9.71
N ILE A 49 2.65 -10.27 -10.82
CA ILE A 49 3.42 -9.17 -11.42
C ILE A 49 2.90 -7.84 -10.90
N SER A 50 3.77 -7.06 -10.26
CA SER A 50 3.44 -5.76 -9.68
C SER A 50 4.59 -4.78 -9.84
N ALA A 51 4.26 -3.51 -10.12
CA ALA A 51 5.25 -2.43 -10.15
C ALA A 51 5.83 -2.15 -8.75
N GLU A 52 5.12 -2.53 -7.70
CA GLU A 52 5.47 -2.24 -6.31
C GLU A 52 5.40 -3.48 -5.43
N PHE A 53 6.39 -3.60 -4.52
CA PHE A 53 6.36 -4.52 -3.40
C PHE A 53 6.86 -3.80 -2.14
N LEU A 54 5.96 -3.25 -1.36
CA LEU A 54 6.30 -2.54 -0.13
C LEU A 54 6.50 -3.53 1.01
N ILE A 55 7.59 -4.30 0.94
CA ILE A 55 7.87 -5.43 1.82
C ILE A 55 8.21 -5.02 3.25
N GLY A 56 8.69 -3.79 3.49
CA GLY A 56 9.15 -3.35 4.80
C GLY A 56 10.44 -4.06 5.22
N LYS A 57 10.85 -3.89 6.47
CA LYS A 57 11.97 -4.62 7.05
C LYS A 57 11.61 -6.10 7.18
N LEU A 58 12.57 -6.98 6.93
CA LEU A 58 12.33 -8.41 6.83
C LEU A 58 12.87 -9.24 8.01
N LEU A 59 13.80 -8.70 8.80
CA LEU A 59 14.47 -9.45 9.86
C LEU A 59 13.47 -10.13 10.81
N SER A 60 12.67 -9.35 11.51
CA SER A 60 11.73 -9.90 12.49
C SER A 60 10.57 -10.65 11.86
N ASN A 61 10.10 -10.19 10.69
CA ASN A 61 9.07 -10.93 9.95
C ASN A 61 9.55 -12.36 9.61
N ASN A 62 10.77 -12.49 9.12
CA ASN A 62 11.35 -13.80 8.80
C ASN A 62 11.62 -14.63 10.08
N LEU A 63 12.09 -14.03 11.17
CA LEU A 63 12.27 -14.73 12.43
C LEU A 63 10.96 -15.30 12.98
N ILE A 64 9.87 -14.55 12.86
CA ILE A 64 8.51 -14.98 13.23
C ILE A 64 8.05 -16.12 12.33
N ASN A 65 8.15 -15.96 11.01
CA ASN A 65 7.72 -16.97 10.04
C ASN A 65 8.50 -18.28 10.16
N LEU A 66 9.79 -18.20 10.50
CA LEU A 66 10.64 -19.36 10.73
C LEU A 66 10.46 -19.99 12.12
N GLY A 67 9.67 -19.38 13.01
CA GLY A 67 9.40 -19.87 14.36
C GLY A 67 10.59 -19.74 15.33
N ILE A 68 11.56 -18.86 15.04
CA ILE A 68 12.80 -18.72 15.85
C ILE A 68 12.93 -17.34 16.53
N TYR A 69 11.90 -16.50 16.47
CA TYR A 69 11.94 -15.12 16.99
C TYR A 69 12.26 -15.07 18.49
N GLU A 70 11.56 -15.83 19.32
CA GLU A 70 11.75 -15.80 20.76
C GLU A 70 13.09 -16.40 21.19
N GLU A 71 13.59 -17.44 20.50
CA GLU A 71 14.90 -18.02 20.76
C GLU A 71 16.02 -17.01 20.48
N VAL A 72 15.99 -16.36 19.33
CA VAL A 72 16.97 -15.33 18.93
C VAL A 72 16.94 -14.14 19.88
N LYS A 73 15.74 -13.66 20.22
CA LYS A 73 15.53 -12.56 21.16
C LYS A 73 16.13 -12.88 22.54
N LYS A 74 15.95 -14.11 23.01
CA LYS A 74 16.52 -14.59 24.26
C LYS A 74 18.05 -14.66 24.20
N GLU A 75 18.64 -15.28 23.16
CA GLU A 75 20.11 -15.34 23.03
C GLU A 75 20.74 -13.95 23.04
N LEU A 76 20.12 -12.97 22.36
CA LEU A 76 20.58 -11.56 22.37
C LEU A 76 20.45 -10.95 23.77
N SER A 77 19.31 -11.11 24.43
CA SER A 77 19.04 -10.55 25.74
C SER A 77 20.00 -11.13 26.82
N ASP A 78 20.25 -12.43 26.78
CA ASP A 78 21.19 -13.11 27.67
C ASP A 78 22.62 -12.59 27.51
N ALA A 79 22.97 -12.09 26.32
CA ALA A 79 24.26 -11.46 26.00
C ALA A 79 24.27 -9.92 26.19
N GLY A 80 23.19 -9.33 26.73
CA GLY A 80 23.06 -7.89 26.95
C GLY A 80 22.85 -7.07 25.66
N LYS A 81 22.31 -7.70 24.61
CA LYS A 81 21.98 -7.07 23.31
C LYS A 81 20.47 -7.00 23.11
N SER A 82 20.03 -6.08 22.27
CA SER A 82 18.60 -5.86 21.96
C SER A 82 18.29 -6.22 20.50
N LEU A 83 17.30 -7.09 20.29
CA LEU A 83 16.81 -7.38 18.95
C LEU A 83 16.19 -6.12 18.31
N THR A 84 15.48 -5.29 19.08
CA THR A 84 14.89 -4.04 18.60
C THR A 84 15.94 -3.07 18.05
N ASP A 85 17.13 -3.01 18.65
CA ASP A 85 18.21 -2.16 18.14
C ASP A 85 18.78 -2.65 16.81
N LEU A 86 18.68 -3.97 16.55
CA LEU A 86 19.11 -4.59 15.29
C LEU A 86 18.02 -4.43 14.21
N GLU A 87 16.76 -4.51 14.60
CA GLU A 87 15.63 -4.18 13.71
C GLU A 87 15.71 -2.71 13.23
N GLU A 88 16.09 -1.78 14.12
CA GLU A 88 16.27 -0.38 13.77
C GLU A 88 17.47 -0.16 12.82
N TYR A 89 18.52 -0.98 12.97
CA TYR A 89 19.70 -0.91 12.11
C TYR A 89 19.42 -1.37 10.66
N GLU A 90 18.46 -2.28 10.47
CA GLU A 90 18.08 -2.78 9.16
C GLU A 90 17.57 -1.63 8.26
N PRO A 91 18.14 -1.44 7.05
CA PRO A 91 17.57 -0.50 6.09
C PRO A 91 16.23 -1.03 5.57
N GLU A 92 15.20 -0.18 5.57
CA GLU A 92 13.90 -0.57 5.01
C GLU A 92 13.96 -0.56 3.47
N PRO A 93 13.69 -1.69 2.80
CA PRO A 93 13.63 -1.73 1.35
C PRO A 93 12.58 -0.77 0.79
N SER A 94 12.94 0.02 -0.21
CA SER A 94 12.09 1.06 -0.79
C SER A 94 11.54 0.65 -2.15
N LEU A 95 10.81 -0.46 -2.19
CA LEU A 95 10.27 -1.07 -3.42
C LEU A 95 8.77 -0.82 -3.63
N GLY A 96 8.19 0.13 -2.91
CA GLY A 96 6.78 0.44 -3.00
C GLY A 96 6.40 1.76 -2.33
N ASN A 97 5.18 2.23 -2.56
CA ASN A 97 4.73 3.54 -2.10
C ASN A 97 3.53 3.48 -1.14
N GLY A 98 2.61 2.56 -1.28
CA GLY A 98 1.37 2.63 -0.53
C GLY A 98 0.57 1.34 -0.53
N GLY A 99 -0.76 1.47 -0.64
CA GLY A 99 -1.70 0.36 -0.54
C GLY A 99 -1.43 -0.77 -1.51
N LEU A 100 -1.17 -0.44 -2.78
CA LEU A 100 -0.87 -1.43 -3.83
C LEU A 100 0.36 -2.29 -3.50
N GLY A 101 1.47 -1.63 -3.17
CA GLY A 101 2.73 -2.33 -2.87
C GLY A 101 2.68 -3.10 -1.57
N ARG A 102 2.01 -2.58 -0.52
CA ARG A 102 1.85 -3.30 0.74
C ARG A 102 0.92 -4.50 0.60
N LEU A 103 -0.13 -4.37 -0.22
CA LEU A 103 -1.01 -5.50 -0.53
C LEU A 103 -0.23 -6.63 -1.21
N ALA A 104 0.55 -6.31 -2.24
CA ALA A 104 1.39 -7.28 -2.93
C ALA A 104 2.32 -8.02 -1.95
N ALA A 105 2.93 -7.31 -1.00
CA ALA A 105 3.77 -7.90 0.04
C ALA A 105 2.97 -8.81 1.00
N CYS A 106 1.76 -8.42 1.40
CA CYS A 106 0.87 -9.27 2.21
C CYS A 106 0.48 -10.55 1.46
N PHE A 107 0.22 -10.43 0.16
CA PHE A 107 -0.14 -11.57 -0.67
C PHE A 107 1.00 -12.56 -0.83
N LEU A 108 2.24 -12.09 -1.04
CA LEU A 108 3.40 -12.99 -1.08
C LEU A 108 3.57 -13.76 0.24
N ASP A 109 3.44 -13.10 1.38
CA ASP A 109 3.48 -13.75 2.69
C ASP A 109 2.40 -14.84 2.81
N SER A 110 1.18 -14.56 2.39
CA SER A 110 0.07 -15.52 2.44
C SER A 110 0.23 -16.66 1.44
N ILE A 111 0.69 -16.39 0.21
CA ILE A 111 0.95 -17.43 -0.80
C ILE A 111 1.97 -18.44 -0.26
N ALA A 112 3.07 -17.96 0.35
CA ALA A 112 4.07 -18.81 0.96
C ALA A 112 3.53 -19.57 2.18
N THR A 113 2.75 -18.89 3.04
CA THR A 113 2.15 -19.48 4.24
C THR A 113 1.17 -20.61 3.92
N LEU A 114 0.38 -20.45 2.86
CA LEU A 114 -0.58 -21.43 2.38
C LEU A 114 0.07 -22.55 1.51
N SER A 115 1.39 -22.58 1.45
CA SER A 115 2.14 -23.57 0.67
C SER A 115 1.78 -23.60 -0.82
N LEU A 116 1.40 -22.48 -1.39
CA LEU A 116 1.07 -22.37 -2.80
C LEU A 116 2.32 -22.04 -3.63
N PRO A 117 2.53 -22.69 -4.79
CA PRO A 117 3.63 -22.37 -5.69
C PRO A 117 3.37 -21.04 -6.40
N GLY A 118 3.97 -19.96 -5.91
CA GLY A 118 3.74 -18.64 -6.47
C GLY A 118 4.77 -17.60 -6.04
N ASP A 119 5.30 -16.89 -7.05
CA ASP A 119 6.34 -15.90 -6.87
C ASP A 119 5.86 -14.49 -7.25
N GLY A 120 6.47 -13.49 -6.62
CA GLY A 120 6.35 -12.09 -7.03
C GLY A 120 7.31 -11.76 -8.18
N VAL A 121 6.91 -10.83 -9.04
CA VAL A 121 7.74 -10.34 -10.15
C VAL A 121 7.67 -8.82 -10.19
N GLY A 122 8.82 -8.14 -10.09
CA GLY A 122 8.92 -6.69 -10.09
C GLY A 122 10.31 -6.17 -10.45
N LEU A 123 10.58 -4.92 -10.11
CA LEU A 123 11.85 -4.26 -10.37
C LEU A 123 12.63 -3.97 -9.09
N ASN A 124 13.95 -4.01 -9.18
CA ASN A 124 14.86 -3.65 -8.11
C ASN A 124 15.21 -2.16 -8.20
N TYR A 125 14.42 -1.30 -7.56
CA TYR A 125 14.70 0.14 -7.55
C TYR A 125 15.81 0.47 -6.56
N HIS A 126 16.88 1.14 -7.02
CA HIS A 126 18.03 1.50 -6.18
C HIS A 126 17.69 2.50 -5.09
N TYR A 127 16.89 3.52 -5.43
CA TYR A 127 16.41 4.55 -4.50
C TYR A 127 14.92 4.43 -4.19
N GLY A 128 14.22 3.55 -4.88
CA GLY A 128 12.81 3.25 -4.70
C GLY A 128 11.93 4.48 -4.77
N LEU A 129 10.98 4.60 -3.82
CA LEU A 129 10.34 5.87 -3.55
C LEU A 129 11.30 6.74 -2.75
N PHE A 130 11.29 8.05 -2.99
CA PHE A 130 12.14 9.01 -2.29
C PHE A 130 12.00 8.98 -0.75
N ARG A 131 13.04 9.41 -0.05
CA ARG A 131 13.00 9.75 1.37
C ARG A 131 12.45 11.16 1.52
N GLN A 132 11.43 11.33 2.36
CA GLN A 132 10.84 12.63 2.63
C GLN A 132 11.56 13.31 3.79
N GLU A 133 11.93 14.57 3.58
CA GLU A 133 12.40 15.48 4.62
C GLU A 133 11.53 16.75 4.66
N PHE A 134 11.41 17.35 5.84
CA PHE A 134 10.72 18.63 5.99
C PHE A 134 11.70 19.77 6.20
N LYS A 135 11.85 20.62 5.19
CA LYS A 135 12.66 21.84 5.26
C LYS A 135 11.76 23.07 5.07
N ASN A 136 11.82 24.04 6.00
CA ASN A 136 10.96 25.24 5.97
C ASN A 136 9.45 24.93 5.85
N ARG A 137 9.00 23.85 6.48
CA ARG A 137 7.61 23.33 6.44
C ARG A 137 7.15 22.94 5.02
N LYS A 138 8.07 22.48 4.21
CA LYS A 138 7.82 21.94 2.87
C LYS A 138 8.37 20.52 2.78
N GLN A 139 7.71 19.69 2.01
CA GLN A 139 8.25 18.39 1.64
C GLN A 139 9.43 18.57 0.68
N MET A 140 10.54 17.94 1.00
CA MET A 140 11.71 17.74 0.12
C MET A 140 11.85 16.26 -0.15
N GLU A 141 12.26 15.93 -1.35
CA GLU A 141 12.50 14.57 -1.81
C GLU A 141 14.01 14.33 -1.92
N GLU A 142 14.48 13.27 -1.28
CA GLU A 142 15.88 12.85 -1.29
C GLU A 142 15.97 11.38 -1.73
N PRO A 143 17.08 10.93 -2.32
CA PRO A 143 17.31 9.52 -2.60
C PRO A 143 17.18 8.68 -1.32
N ASN A 144 16.64 7.46 -1.46
CA ASN A 144 16.45 6.54 -0.35
C ASN A 144 17.25 5.24 -0.56
N PRO A 145 18.59 5.28 -0.45
CA PRO A 145 19.42 4.10 -0.63
C PRO A 145 19.12 3.08 0.47
N TRP A 146 18.84 1.83 0.08
CA TRP A 146 18.54 0.73 0.99
C TRP A 146 19.40 -0.50 0.76
N MET A 147 20.01 -0.61 -0.44
CA MET A 147 20.90 -1.70 -0.78
C MET A 147 22.29 -1.44 -0.21
N ASN A 148 22.81 -2.38 0.52
CA ASN A 148 24.18 -2.40 1.02
C ASN A 148 24.75 -3.82 0.86
N LYS A 149 25.98 -4.05 1.33
CA LYS A 149 26.63 -5.37 1.27
C LYS A 149 25.88 -6.45 2.06
N ASP A 150 25.14 -6.06 3.10
CA ASP A 150 24.35 -6.93 3.97
C ASP A 150 22.87 -6.82 3.58
N SER A 151 22.53 -7.29 2.38
CA SER A 151 21.20 -7.18 1.76
C SER A 151 20.47 -8.51 1.72
N TRP A 152 19.14 -8.46 1.69
CA TRP A 152 18.28 -9.62 1.45
C TRP A 152 18.34 -10.14 0.00
N LEU A 153 18.92 -9.35 -0.92
CA LEU A 153 19.00 -9.68 -2.34
C LEU A 153 20.01 -10.81 -2.59
N ILE A 154 19.56 -11.81 -3.29
CA ILE A 154 20.36 -12.94 -3.74
C ILE A 154 20.46 -12.86 -5.26
N ARG A 155 21.67 -12.62 -5.80
CA ARG A 155 21.86 -12.57 -7.25
C ARG A 155 21.67 -13.94 -7.86
N SER A 156 20.82 -14.04 -8.89
CA SER A 156 20.64 -15.22 -9.70
C SER A 156 21.66 -15.30 -10.84
N ASP A 157 21.94 -16.50 -11.32
CA ASP A 157 22.75 -16.69 -12.54
C ASP A 157 21.95 -16.37 -13.82
N LYS A 158 20.64 -16.19 -13.73
CA LYS A 158 19.78 -15.84 -14.85
C LYS A 158 19.95 -14.37 -15.22
N SER A 159 20.03 -14.10 -16.51
CA SER A 159 20.01 -12.75 -17.06
C SER A 159 19.16 -12.69 -18.33
N PHE A 160 18.62 -11.53 -18.63
CA PHE A 160 17.70 -11.34 -19.74
C PHE A 160 18.13 -10.15 -20.60
N THR A 161 17.83 -10.21 -21.89
CA THR A 161 18.00 -9.07 -22.80
C THR A 161 16.60 -8.52 -23.12
N VAL A 162 16.44 -7.23 -22.97
CA VAL A 162 15.22 -6.48 -23.38
C VAL A 162 15.58 -5.58 -24.53
N SER A 163 14.89 -5.76 -25.66
CA SER A 163 15.06 -4.95 -26.86
C SER A 163 14.03 -3.81 -26.85
N PHE A 164 14.52 -2.59 -26.74
CA PHE A 164 13.76 -1.36 -26.96
C PHE A 164 13.85 -0.89 -28.42
N GLY A 165 13.12 0.16 -28.73
CA GLY A 165 13.26 0.81 -30.03
C GLY A 165 14.66 1.38 -30.24
N GLY A 166 15.48 0.70 -31.03
CA GLY A 166 16.83 1.17 -31.39
C GLY A 166 17.98 0.75 -30.48
N PHE A 167 17.75 0.05 -29.37
CA PHE A 167 18.82 -0.46 -28.50
C PHE A 167 18.36 -1.61 -27.60
N ASP A 168 19.34 -2.39 -27.16
CA ASP A 168 19.12 -3.46 -26.19
C ASP A 168 19.71 -3.08 -24.83
N VAL A 169 19.12 -3.62 -23.77
CA VAL A 169 19.66 -3.58 -22.42
C VAL A 169 19.72 -4.97 -21.82
N LYS A 170 20.64 -5.16 -20.88
CA LYS A 170 20.78 -6.40 -20.12
C LYS A 170 20.22 -6.22 -18.71
N ALA A 171 19.45 -7.21 -18.28
CA ALA A 171 18.87 -7.29 -16.96
C ALA A 171 19.47 -8.46 -16.17
N SER A 172 19.90 -8.20 -14.95
CA SER A 172 20.17 -9.21 -13.92
C SER A 172 18.94 -9.47 -13.09
N LEU A 173 18.80 -10.70 -12.59
CA LEU A 173 17.75 -11.11 -11.67
C LEU A 173 18.31 -11.19 -10.25
N TYR A 174 17.58 -10.58 -9.32
CA TYR A 174 17.81 -10.70 -7.88
C TYR A 174 16.57 -11.29 -7.23
N ASP A 175 16.77 -12.24 -6.33
CA ASP A 175 15.71 -12.88 -5.57
C ASP A 175 15.74 -12.42 -4.11
N ILE A 176 14.56 -12.23 -3.52
CA ILE A 176 14.37 -12.20 -2.07
C ILE A 176 13.56 -13.43 -1.68
N LEU A 177 14.05 -14.21 -0.71
CA LEU A 177 13.29 -15.33 -0.19
C LEU A 177 12.07 -14.83 0.59
N VAL A 178 10.91 -15.37 0.27
CA VAL A 178 9.65 -15.13 0.95
C VAL A 178 9.35 -16.30 1.85
N THR A 179 9.45 -16.11 3.16
CA THR A 179 9.18 -17.17 4.14
C THR A 179 7.69 -17.28 4.42
N GLY A 180 7.15 -18.48 4.43
CA GLY A 180 5.82 -18.79 4.93
C GLY A 180 5.84 -19.01 6.46
N TYR A 181 4.72 -18.70 7.14
CA TYR A 181 4.59 -18.89 8.59
C TYR A 181 4.58 -20.39 8.94
N GLU A 182 5.65 -20.86 9.58
CA GLU A 182 5.90 -22.27 9.90
C GLU A 182 5.75 -23.22 8.68
N SER A 183 5.99 -22.69 7.47
CA SER A 183 5.73 -23.35 6.20
C SER A 183 6.97 -23.31 5.30
N ARG A 184 6.77 -23.42 4.00
CA ARG A 184 7.77 -23.43 2.94
C ARG A 184 8.14 -22.00 2.51
N THR A 185 8.95 -21.88 1.47
CA THR A 185 9.40 -20.60 0.92
C THR A 185 8.96 -20.43 -0.53
N ASN A 186 8.84 -19.16 -0.94
CA ASN A 186 8.70 -18.70 -2.32
C ASN A 186 9.75 -17.62 -2.60
N ARG A 187 9.68 -16.97 -3.75
CA ARG A 187 10.61 -15.92 -4.16
C ARG A 187 9.88 -14.63 -4.56
N LEU A 188 10.56 -13.53 -4.35
CA LEU A 188 10.29 -12.27 -5.01
C LEU A 188 11.41 -12.04 -6.02
N HIS A 189 11.08 -12.11 -7.30
CA HIS A 189 11.97 -11.86 -8.43
C HIS A 189 12.01 -10.37 -8.76
N LEU A 190 13.18 -9.78 -8.67
CA LEU A 190 13.42 -8.35 -8.92
C LEU A 190 14.46 -8.20 -10.04
N PHE A 191 14.02 -7.61 -11.16
CA PHE A 191 14.91 -7.31 -12.28
C PHE A 191 15.61 -5.98 -12.09
N ASP A 192 16.89 -5.95 -12.44
CA ASP A 192 17.71 -4.76 -12.35
C ASP A 192 18.48 -4.54 -13.66
N LEU A 193 18.66 -3.28 -14.01
CA LEU A 193 19.43 -2.88 -15.19
C LEU A 193 20.93 -3.02 -14.90
N ASP A 194 21.65 -3.84 -15.69
CA ASP A 194 23.10 -4.06 -15.48
C ASP A 194 23.94 -2.78 -15.61
N SER A 195 23.48 -1.81 -16.38
CA SER A 195 24.17 -0.54 -16.65
C SER A 195 23.66 0.64 -15.84
N VAL A 196 22.86 0.40 -14.78
CA VAL A 196 22.35 1.47 -13.91
C VAL A 196 23.50 2.28 -13.31
N ASP A 197 23.33 3.61 -13.23
CA ASP A 197 24.36 4.53 -12.74
C ASP A 197 23.76 5.49 -11.72
N GLU A 198 24.01 5.23 -10.43
CA GLU A 198 23.54 6.06 -9.32
C GLU A 198 24.17 7.46 -9.32
N THR A 199 25.31 7.65 -9.99
CA THR A 199 26.06 8.93 -9.99
C THR A 199 25.38 10.03 -10.78
N ILE A 200 24.38 9.69 -11.62
CA ILE A 200 23.65 10.68 -12.41
C ILE A 200 22.58 11.43 -11.61
N VAL A 201 22.27 10.97 -10.39
CA VAL A 201 21.28 11.62 -9.52
C VAL A 201 21.90 12.82 -8.82
N HIS A 202 21.24 13.96 -8.88
CA HIS A 202 21.68 15.23 -8.30
C HIS A 202 20.50 16.04 -7.77
N ASP A 203 20.75 17.09 -7.01
CA ASP A 203 19.74 18.04 -6.52
C ASP A 203 18.45 17.38 -5.97
N GLY A 204 18.63 16.46 -5.02
CA GLY A 204 17.54 15.63 -4.50
C GLY A 204 17.32 14.40 -5.37
N ILE A 205 16.21 14.34 -6.11
CA ILE A 205 15.85 13.19 -6.96
C ILE A 205 15.92 13.50 -8.47
N GLU A 206 16.59 14.57 -8.85
CA GLU A 206 16.73 14.97 -10.27
C GLU A 206 17.77 14.10 -10.98
N PHE A 207 17.51 13.77 -12.23
CA PHE A 207 18.41 13.06 -13.14
C PHE A 207 17.96 13.23 -14.59
N ASP A 208 18.84 12.90 -15.54
CA ASP A 208 18.48 12.88 -16.96
C ASP A 208 17.54 11.70 -17.27
N LYS A 209 16.27 12.00 -17.56
CA LYS A 209 15.23 11.02 -17.86
C LYS A 209 15.39 10.35 -19.25
N GLU A 210 16.18 10.91 -20.15
CA GLU A 210 16.42 10.36 -21.49
C GLU A 210 17.50 9.27 -21.51
N ASP A 211 18.40 9.26 -20.54
CA ASP A 211 19.45 8.25 -20.45
C ASP A 211 18.94 6.93 -19.83
N VAL A 212 18.01 6.30 -20.53
CA VAL A 212 17.32 5.07 -20.08
C VAL A 212 18.30 3.93 -19.78
N ARG A 213 19.43 3.87 -20.47
CA ARG A 213 20.46 2.86 -20.21
C ARG A 213 21.12 2.99 -18.84
N LYS A 214 20.91 4.10 -18.14
CA LYS A 214 21.48 4.36 -16.82
C LYS A 214 20.45 4.60 -15.73
N ASN A 215 19.23 5.01 -16.08
CA ASN A 215 18.27 5.50 -15.09
C ASN A 215 17.11 4.54 -14.79
N LEU A 216 16.92 3.49 -15.57
CA LEU A 216 15.67 2.69 -15.64
C LEU A 216 15.23 2.10 -14.29
N THR A 217 16.16 1.68 -13.44
CA THR A 217 15.89 1.08 -12.13
C THR A 217 16.33 1.96 -10.95
N LEU A 218 16.47 3.28 -11.14
CA LEU A 218 16.82 4.18 -10.04
C LEU A 218 15.63 4.43 -9.11
N PHE A 219 14.51 4.94 -9.65
CA PHE A 219 13.36 5.36 -8.86
C PHE A 219 12.06 4.67 -9.27
N LEU A 220 11.26 4.29 -8.28
CA LEU A 220 9.85 3.98 -8.45
C LEU A 220 9.09 5.30 -8.64
N TYR A 221 8.25 5.37 -9.66
CA TYR A 221 7.47 6.56 -10.00
C TYR A 221 8.33 7.84 -10.13
N PRO A 222 9.21 7.90 -11.13
CA PRO A 222 9.94 9.12 -11.43
C PRO A 222 8.94 10.26 -11.73
N ASP A 223 9.40 11.50 -11.56
CA ASP A 223 8.59 12.68 -11.87
C ASP A 223 8.07 12.61 -13.32
N ASP A 224 6.76 12.51 -13.48
CA ASP A 224 6.03 12.37 -14.74
C ASP A 224 5.24 13.63 -15.12
N SER A 225 5.67 14.78 -14.62
CA SER A 225 5.11 16.09 -14.96
C SER A 225 5.31 16.49 -16.43
N ASP A 226 6.25 15.85 -17.12
CA ASP A 226 6.55 16.04 -18.52
C ASP A 226 6.49 14.72 -19.33
N ASP A 227 6.58 14.83 -20.66
CA ASP A 227 6.55 13.67 -21.54
C ASP A 227 7.74 12.73 -21.34
N LYS A 228 8.91 13.24 -20.98
CA LYS A 228 10.10 12.41 -20.72
C LYS A 228 9.89 11.50 -19.52
N GLY A 229 9.33 12.05 -18.44
CA GLY A 229 8.98 11.27 -17.25
C GLY A 229 7.88 10.25 -17.51
N ARG A 230 6.86 10.63 -18.29
CA ARG A 230 5.79 9.71 -18.71
C ARG A 230 6.33 8.58 -19.60
N LEU A 231 7.19 8.89 -20.54
CA LEU A 231 7.85 7.93 -21.41
C LEU A 231 8.76 6.98 -20.61
N LEU A 232 9.50 7.49 -19.62
CA LEU A 232 10.33 6.67 -18.74
C LEU A 232 9.47 5.62 -17.97
N ARG A 233 8.26 5.98 -17.54
CA ARG A 233 7.34 5.00 -16.93
C ARG A 233 6.97 3.87 -17.89
N VAL A 234 6.76 4.17 -19.17
CA VAL A 234 6.49 3.13 -20.17
C VAL A 234 7.72 2.22 -20.36
N TYR A 235 8.93 2.78 -20.39
CA TYR A 235 10.16 2.00 -20.40
C TYR A 235 10.27 1.05 -19.21
N GLN A 236 9.99 1.54 -18.00
CA GLN A 236 10.01 0.71 -16.78
C GLN A 236 8.99 -0.43 -16.83
N GLN A 237 7.76 -0.14 -17.25
CA GLN A 237 6.70 -1.14 -17.38
C GLN A 237 7.06 -2.22 -18.40
N TYR A 238 7.55 -1.84 -19.58
CA TYR A 238 7.95 -2.80 -20.60
C TYR A 238 9.17 -3.63 -20.18
N PHE A 239 10.17 -3.02 -19.56
CA PHE A 239 11.34 -3.72 -19.02
C PHE A 239 10.91 -4.82 -18.03
N MET A 240 10.04 -4.48 -17.09
CA MET A 240 9.51 -5.43 -16.09
C MET A 240 8.78 -6.61 -16.75
N VAL A 241 7.86 -6.33 -17.65
CA VAL A 241 7.03 -7.39 -18.25
C VAL A 241 7.79 -8.24 -19.26
N SER A 242 8.75 -7.66 -19.98
CA SER A 242 9.59 -8.42 -20.92
C SER A 242 10.49 -9.40 -20.17
N CYS A 243 11.15 -8.95 -19.10
CA CYS A 243 11.91 -9.84 -18.23
C CYS A 243 11.03 -10.92 -17.58
N GLY A 244 9.85 -10.50 -17.06
CA GLY A 244 8.88 -11.41 -16.44
C GLY A 244 8.37 -12.48 -17.40
N ALA A 245 7.97 -12.10 -18.61
CA ALA A 245 7.50 -13.03 -19.63
C ALA A 245 8.58 -14.06 -20.04
N GLN A 246 9.83 -13.59 -20.22
CA GLN A 246 10.96 -14.49 -20.51
C GLN A 246 11.22 -15.47 -19.37
N LEU A 247 11.18 -15.01 -18.12
CA LEU A 247 11.32 -15.87 -16.93
C LEU A 247 10.21 -16.92 -16.88
N ILE A 248 8.95 -16.53 -17.08
CA ILE A 248 7.78 -17.41 -17.03
C ILE A 248 7.89 -18.53 -18.07
N LEU A 249 8.21 -18.19 -19.31
CA LEU A 249 8.38 -19.19 -20.39
C LEU A 249 9.56 -20.14 -20.11
N SER A 250 10.68 -19.61 -19.62
CA SER A 250 11.84 -20.43 -19.25
C SER A 250 11.47 -21.43 -18.17
N GLU A 251 10.88 -20.95 -17.07
CA GLU A 251 10.50 -21.82 -15.95
C GLU A 251 9.37 -22.81 -16.30
N ALA A 252 8.43 -22.43 -17.17
CA ALA A 252 7.42 -23.35 -17.66
C ALA A 252 8.05 -24.49 -18.47
N LYS A 253 8.99 -24.17 -19.38
CA LYS A 253 9.76 -25.18 -20.13
C LYS A 253 10.56 -26.09 -19.21
N ASP A 254 11.21 -25.53 -18.18
CA ASP A 254 11.98 -26.33 -17.19
C ASP A 254 11.08 -27.31 -16.43
N ARG A 255 9.79 -26.99 -16.25
CA ARG A 255 8.78 -27.92 -15.69
C ARG A 255 8.16 -28.88 -16.71
N GLY A 256 8.64 -28.89 -17.95
CA GLY A 256 8.19 -29.80 -19.01
C GLY A 256 6.96 -29.31 -19.80
N CYS A 257 6.67 -28.01 -19.75
CA CYS A 257 5.55 -27.41 -20.48
C CYS A 257 5.76 -27.48 -21.99
N ASN A 258 4.78 -28.02 -22.72
CA ASN A 258 4.58 -27.66 -24.10
C ASN A 258 3.86 -26.28 -24.10
N LEU A 259 4.42 -25.27 -24.74
CA LEU A 259 3.89 -23.89 -24.66
C LEU A 259 2.44 -23.74 -25.15
N HIS A 260 1.92 -24.68 -25.92
CA HIS A 260 0.50 -24.75 -26.27
C HIS A 260 -0.40 -24.98 -25.03
N ASP A 261 0.16 -25.56 -23.95
CA ASP A 261 -0.53 -25.86 -22.70
C ASP A 261 -0.10 -24.91 -21.57
N LEU A 262 0.41 -23.71 -21.88
CA LEU A 262 1.00 -22.78 -20.89
C LEU A 262 0.06 -22.50 -19.72
N ALA A 263 -1.25 -22.36 -19.96
CA ALA A 263 -2.25 -22.08 -18.92
C ALA A 263 -2.34 -23.19 -17.84
N ASP A 264 -1.89 -24.43 -18.15
CA ASP A 264 -1.79 -25.52 -17.19
C ASP A 264 -0.53 -25.44 -16.31
N TYR A 265 0.45 -24.62 -16.71
CA TYR A 265 1.76 -24.52 -16.05
C TYR A 265 2.01 -23.16 -15.42
N ALA A 266 1.30 -22.11 -15.86
CA ALA A 266 1.45 -20.78 -15.36
C ALA A 266 0.10 -20.10 -15.12
N ALA A 267 0.00 -19.33 -14.04
CA ALA A 267 -1.02 -18.32 -13.80
C ALA A 267 -0.31 -16.99 -13.65
N ILE A 268 -0.79 -15.95 -14.31
CA ILE A 268 -0.26 -14.59 -14.23
C ILE A 268 -1.33 -13.70 -13.63
N GLN A 269 -1.03 -13.08 -12.47
CA GLN A 269 -1.90 -12.07 -11.89
C GLN A 269 -1.33 -10.69 -12.22
N ILE A 270 -2.09 -9.92 -13.00
CA ILE A 270 -1.78 -8.54 -13.39
C ILE A 270 -2.28 -7.62 -12.28
N ASN A 271 -1.36 -7.05 -11.50
CA ASN A 271 -1.70 -6.19 -10.36
C ASN A 271 -1.79 -4.72 -10.81
N ASP A 272 -3.01 -4.25 -11.02
CA ASP A 272 -3.33 -2.97 -11.69
C ASP A 272 -2.86 -2.96 -13.16
N THR A 273 -2.80 -1.79 -13.79
CA THR A 273 -2.48 -1.66 -15.23
C THR A 273 -0.99 -1.56 -15.54
N HIS A 274 -0.13 -1.43 -14.53
CA HIS A 274 1.32 -1.30 -14.75
C HIS A 274 1.93 -2.50 -15.50
N PRO A 275 1.51 -3.77 -15.26
CA PRO A 275 2.02 -4.91 -15.98
C PRO A 275 1.24 -5.27 -17.27
N SER A 276 0.29 -4.48 -17.72
CA SER A 276 -0.63 -4.83 -18.84
C SER A 276 0.09 -5.25 -20.11
N MET A 277 1.25 -4.68 -20.39
CA MET A 277 2.05 -5.04 -21.58
C MET A 277 2.59 -6.48 -21.55
N VAL A 278 2.43 -7.22 -20.44
CA VAL A 278 2.73 -8.65 -20.43
C VAL A 278 1.89 -9.42 -21.45
N ILE A 279 0.66 -8.98 -21.71
CA ILE A 279 -0.24 -9.60 -22.69
C ILE A 279 0.36 -9.60 -24.09
N PRO A 280 0.61 -8.44 -24.73
CA PRO A 280 1.19 -8.43 -26.08
C PRO A 280 2.63 -8.97 -26.10
N GLU A 281 3.42 -8.79 -25.06
CA GLU A 281 4.80 -9.31 -24.99
C GLU A 281 4.81 -10.85 -24.95
N LEU A 282 3.96 -11.45 -24.14
CA LEU A 282 3.87 -12.90 -24.06
C LEU A 282 3.35 -13.51 -25.38
N ILE A 283 2.34 -12.86 -26.02
CA ILE A 283 1.87 -13.24 -27.35
C ILE A 283 3.03 -13.19 -28.37
N ARG A 284 3.81 -12.12 -28.36
CA ARG A 284 4.98 -11.95 -29.24
C ARG A 284 5.99 -13.08 -29.06
N LEU A 285 6.30 -13.42 -27.80
CA LEU A 285 7.24 -14.48 -27.48
C LEU A 285 6.72 -15.86 -27.91
N LEU A 286 5.43 -16.14 -27.73
CA LEU A 286 4.81 -17.38 -28.18
C LEU A 286 4.82 -17.49 -29.71
N ILE A 287 4.60 -16.41 -30.43
CA ILE A 287 4.72 -16.37 -31.91
C ILE A 287 6.16 -16.67 -32.33
N LYS A 288 7.15 -16.13 -31.62
CA LYS A 288 8.58 -16.42 -31.87
C LYS A 288 8.91 -17.90 -31.69
N GLU A 289 8.20 -18.60 -30.82
CA GLU A 289 8.29 -20.05 -30.61
C GLU A 289 7.49 -20.86 -31.64
N GLY A 290 6.83 -20.20 -32.61
CA GLY A 290 6.11 -20.83 -33.73
C GLY A 290 4.60 -21.02 -33.50
N ILE A 291 4.04 -20.49 -32.42
CA ILE A 291 2.59 -20.57 -32.14
C ILE A 291 1.85 -19.49 -32.96
N PRO A 292 0.77 -19.83 -33.67
CA PRO A 292 -0.03 -18.85 -34.42
C PRO A 292 -0.63 -17.77 -33.53
N PHE A 293 -0.82 -16.56 -34.06
CA PHE A 293 -1.31 -15.40 -33.32
C PHE A 293 -2.63 -15.67 -32.55
N ASP A 294 -3.63 -16.24 -33.20
CA ASP A 294 -4.94 -16.48 -32.56
C ASP A 294 -4.83 -17.48 -31.39
N GLU A 295 -4.06 -18.53 -31.56
CA GLU A 295 -3.78 -19.50 -30.50
C GLU A 295 -2.95 -18.87 -29.38
N ALA A 296 -1.92 -18.08 -29.70
CA ALA A 296 -1.13 -17.38 -28.71
C ALA A 296 -1.99 -16.40 -27.87
N ALA A 297 -2.91 -15.66 -28.50
CA ALA A 297 -3.84 -14.79 -27.83
C ALA A 297 -4.80 -15.55 -26.88
N GLU A 298 -5.27 -16.73 -27.29
CA GLU A 298 -6.12 -17.60 -26.47
C GLU A 298 -5.35 -18.17 -25.27
N ILE A 299 -4.13 -18.66 -25.49
CA ILE A 299 -3.23 -19.15 -24.43
C ILE A 299 -3.01 -18.06 -23.39
N VAL A 300 -2.68 -16.82 -23.80
CA VAL A 300 -2.44 -15.71 -22.91
C VAL A 300 -3.70 -15.30 -22.15
N THR A 301 -4.86 -15.29 -22.81
CA THR A 301 -6.15 -15.03 -22.16
C THR A 301 -6.42 -16.03 -21.04
N ASN A 302 -6.16 -17.30 -21.26
CA ASN A 302 -6.38 -18.36 -20.27
C ASN A 302 -5.31 -18.40 -19.17
N THR A 303 -4.18 -17.72 -19.37
CA THR A 303 -3.08 -17.65 -18.41
C THR A 303 -3.17 -16.45 -17.49
N CYS A 304 -3.72 -15.31 -17.99
CA CYS A 304 -3.76 -14.02 -17.30
C CYS A 304 -5.07 -13.77 -16.56
N ALA A 305 -4.96 -13.16 -15.39
CA ALA A 305 -6.06 -12.57 -14.63
C ALA A 305 -5.69 -11.14 -14.23
N TYR A 306 -6.67 -10.25 -14.16
CA TYR A 306 -6.49 -8.83 -13.91
C TYR A 306 -7.19 -8.38 -12.63
N THR A 307 -6.45 -7.72 -11.75
CA THR A 307 -6.99 -7.01 -10.59
C THR A 307 -7.01 -5.52 -10.85
N ASN A 308 -8.19 -4.91 -10.80
CA ASN A 308 -8.34 -3.47 -10.86
C ASN A 308 -8.24 -2.86 -9.44
N HIS A 309 -7.40 -1.83 -9.27
CA HIS A 309 -7.28 -1.07 -8.03
C HIS A 309 -7.75 0.38 -8.15
N THR A 310 -8.31 0.76 -9.30
CA THR A 310 -8.63 2.14 -9.64
C THR A 310 -10.13 2.27 -9.91
N ILE A 311 -10.81 3.18 -9.20
CA ILE A 311 -12.22 3.48 -9.46
C ILE A 311 -12.36 4.52 -10.57
N LEU A 312 -11.54 5.59 -10.52
CA LEU A 312 -11.66 6.71 -11.46
C LEU A 312 -11.27 6.27 -12.88
N ALA A 313 -12.21 6.24 -13.81
CA ALA A 313 -11.94 5.90 -15.22
C ALA A 313 -10.86 6.80 -15.84
N GLU A 314 -10.82 8.07 -15.43
CA GLU A 314 -9.80 9.03 -15.88
C GLU A 314 -8.37 8.67 -15.41
N ALA A 315 -8.25 7.94 -14.31
CA ALA A 315 -6.98 7.48 -13.76
C ALA A 315 -6.52 6.14 -14.34
N LEU A 316 -7.35 5.46 -15.15
CA LEU A 316 -6.92 4.28 -15.91
C LEU A 316 -5.87 4.68 -16.94
N GLU A 317 -4.75 3.97 -16.96
CA GLU A 317 -3.62 4.32 -17.82
C GLU A 317 -3.97 4.21 -19.31
N LYS A 318 -3.67 5.28 -20.03
CA LYS A 318 -3.76 5.38 -21.49
C LYS A 318 -2.43 5.95 -21.99
N TRP A 319 -1.75 5.21 -22.84
CA TRP A 319 -0.49 5.66 -23.39
C TRP A 319 -0.61 6.02 -24.85
N PRO A 320 -0.06 7.15 -25.31
CA PRO A 320 0.03 7.45 -26.74
C PRO A 320 0.70 6.28 -27.48
N MET A 321 0.15 5.88 -28.62
CA MET A 321 0.77 4.82 -29.43
C MET A 321 2.21 5.15 -29.77
N SER A 322 2.54 6.43 -29.99
CA SER A 322 3.91 6.90 -30.25
C SER A 322 4.90 6.53 -29.12
N PHE A 323 4.44 6.48 -27.86
CA PHE A 323 5.29 6.03 -26.75
C PHE A 323 5.58 4.53 -26.84
N ILE A 324 4.57 3.74 -27.18
CA ILE A 324 4.74 2.28 -27.36
C ILE A 324 5.64 2.01 -28.60
N GLU A 325 5.46 2.76 -29.69
CA GLU A 325 6.32 2.67 -30.90
C GLU A 325 7.79 2.99 -30.59
N GLU A 326 8.05 3.96 -29.73
CA GLU A 326 9.40 4.31 -29.31
C GLU A 326 9.99 3.26 -28.36
N VAL A 327 9.24 2.84 -27.34
CA VAL A 327 9.73 1.93 -26.30
C VAL A 327 9.81 0.49 -26.80
N ALA A 328 8.75 -0.02 -27.40
CA ALA A 328 8.60 -1.43 -27.72
C ALA A 328 7.91 -1.65 -29.09
N PRO A 329 8.55 -1.24 -30.18
CA PRO A 329 7.95 -1.35 -31.53
C PRO A 329 7.56 -2.78 -31.89
N ALA A 330 8.19 -3.78 -31.30
CA ALA A 330 7.91 -5.19 -31.58
C ALA A 330 6.52 -5.65 -31.11
N ILE A 331 5.90 -5.00 -30.10
CA ILE A 331 4.55 -5.34 -29.63
C ILE A 331 3.45 -4.51 -30.32
N VAL A 332 3.80 -3.45 -31.02
CA VAL A 332 2.81 -2.58 -31.70
C VAL A 332 1.93 -3.37 -32.68
N PRO A 333 2.47 -4.20 -33.60
CA PRO A 333 1.64 -5.00 -34.49
C PRO A 333 0.72 -5.98 -33.76
N ILE A 334 1.15 -6.46 -32.58
CA ILE A 334 0.34 -7.35 -31.74
C ILE A 334 -0.85 -6.56 -31.18
N ILE A 335 -0.62 -5.39 -30.57
CA ILE A 335 -1.67 -4.52 -30.02
C ILE A 335 -2.68 -4.14 -31.12
N GLN A 336 -2.19 -3.77 -32.30
CA GLN A 336 -3.04 -3.43 -33.43
C GLN A 336 -3.95 -4.60 -33.84
N LYS A 337 -3.41 -5.81 -33.97
CA LYS A 337 -4.21 -7.02 -34.29
C LYS A 337 -5.21 -7.36 -33.20
N LEU A 338 -4.85 -7.20 -31.93
CA LEU A 338 -5.78 -7.40 -30.81
C LEU A 338 -6.93 -6.39 -30.90
N ASN A 339 -6.64 -5.12 -31.19
CA ASN A 339 -7.65 -4.08 -31.38
C ASN A 339 -8.55 -4.36 -32.60
N GLU A 340 -7.98 -4.78 -33.73
CA GLU A 340 -8.75 -5.17 -34.93
C GLU A 340 -9.72 -6.31 -34.60
N LYS A 341 -9.27 -7.33 -33.86
CA LYS A 341 -10.10 -8.46 -33.44
C LYS A 341 -11.29 -8.00 -32.58
N ILE A 342 -11.05 -7.12 -31.62
CA ILE A 342 -12.09 -6.56 -30.74
C ILE A 342 -13.07 -5.70 -31.52
N ASN A 343 -12.59 -4.80 -32.38
CA ASN A 343 -13.44 -3.94 -33.19
C ASN A 343 -14.30 -4.72 -34.20
N ALA A 344 -13.76 -5.80 -34.77
CA ALA A 344 -14.53 -6.68 -35.66
C ALA A 344 -15.63 -7.46 -34.92
N GLN A 345 -15.42 -7.76 -33.63
CA GLN A 345 -16.37 -8.52 -32.81
C GLN A 345 -17.49 -7.65 -32.24
N TYR A 346 -17.17 -6.47 -31.73
CA TYR A 346 -18.10 -5.68 -30.90
C TYR A 346 -18.57 -4.38 -31.52
N HIS A 347 -17.81 -3.79 -32.43
CA HIS A 347 -18.14 -2.52 -33.09
C HIS A 347 -18.50 -1.37 -32.11
N ASP A 348 -17.84 -1.33 -30.95
CA ASP A 348 -18.07 -0.35 -29.88
C ASP A 348 -16.75 0.34 -29.49
N GLU A 349 -16.65 1.63 -29.80
CA GLU A 349 -15.48 2.45 -29.52
C GLU A 349 -15.18 2.55 -27.99
N LYS A 350 -16.19 2.38 -27.14
CA LYS A 350 -16.03 2.48 -25.68
C LYS A 350 -15.25 1.32 -25.09
N VAL A 351 -15.14 0.20 -25.79
CA VAL A 351 -14.40 -0.98 -25.38
C VAL A 351 -13.15 -1.23 -26.24
N ALA A 352 -12.88 -0.35 -27.21
CA ALA A 352 -11.69 -0.45 -28.05
C ALA A 352 -10.39 -0.36 -27.23
N ILE A 353 -9.37 -1.10 -27.65
CA ILE A 353 -8.04 -1.03 -27.02
C ILE A 353 -7.32 0.26 -27.45
N ILE A 354 -7.46 0.64 -28.72
CA ILE A 354 -6.91 1.89 -29.27
C ILE A 354 -8.06 2.83 -29.53
N ASP A 355 -8.03 4.01 -28.93
CA ASP A 355 -9.07 5.04 -29.07
C ASP A 355 -8.87 5.94 -30.30
N GLY A 356 -9.84 6.83 -30.55
CA GLY A 356 -9.80 7.77 -31.67
C GLY A 356 -8.66 8.79 -31.64
N GLU A 357 -7.98 8.95 -30.49
CA GLU A 357 -6.79 9.80 -30.31
C GLU A 357 -5.49 8.98 -30.41
N ASN A 358 -5.58 7.74 -30.89
CA ASN A 358 -4.45 6.81 -31.01
C ASN A 358 -3.72 6.55 -29.68
N ARG A 359 -4.49 6.39 -28.59
CA ARG A 359 -3.99 5.99 -27.29
C ARG A 359 -4.37 4.55 -26.99
N VAL A 360 -3.46 3.81 -26.36
CA VAL A 360 -3.67 2.43 -25.92
C VAL A 360 -4.23 2.43 -24.50
N HIS A 361 -5.44 1.88 -24.34
CA HIS A 361 -6.10 1.69 -23.05
C HIS A 361 -5.64 0.39 -22.41
N MET A 362 -4.82 0.49 -21.37
CA MET A 362 -4.18 -0.67 -20.75
C MET A 362 -5.23 -1.59 -20.10
N ALA A 363 -6.17 -1.04 -19.32
CA ALA A 363 -7.22 -1.82 -18.68
C ALA A 363 -8.14 -2.51 -19.71
N HIS A 364 -8.42 -1.88 -20.84
CA HIS A 364 -9.25 -2.50 -21.90
C HIS A 364 -8.58 -3.77 -22.45
N MET A 365 -7.27 -3.71 -22.67
CA MET A 365 -6.50 -4.86 -23.12
C MET A 365 -6.51 -5.97 -22.06
N ASP A 366 -6.33 -5.64 -20.79
CA ASP A 366 -6.38 -6.58 -19.68
C ASP A 366 -7.74 -7.29 -19.58
N ILE A 367 -8.84 -6.55 -19.71
CA ILE A 367 -10.20 -7.11 -19.59
C ILE A 367 -10.52 -8.03 -20.76
N HIS A 368 -10.16 -7.64 -21.97
CA HIS A 368 -10.41 -8.49 -23.14
C HIS A 368 -9.62 -9.80 -23.12
N PHE A 369 -8.33 -9.72 -22.74
CA PHE A 369 -7.37 -10.82 -22.86
C PHE A 369 -6.90 -11.37 -21.52
N SER A 370 -7.81 -11.43 -20.54
CA SER A 370 -7.71 -12.21 -19.32
C SER A 370 -8.98 -13.04 -19.09
N HIS A 371 -8.88 -14.08 -18.25
CA HIS A 371 -10.05 -14.91 -17.92
C HIS A 371 -10.80 -14.46 -16.69
N SER A 372 -10.23 -13.53 -15.90
CA SER A 372 -10.84 -13.00 -14.69
C SER A 372 -10.49 -11.53 -14.49
N VAL A 373 -11.47 -10.75 -14.05
CA VAL A 373 -11.36 -9.34 -13.69
C VAL A 373 -11.96 -9.16 -12.31
N ASN A 374 -11.16 -8.78 -11.33
CA ASN A 374 -11.69 -8.57 -9.98
C ASN A 374 -11.51 -7.14 -9.48
N GLY A 375 -12.53 -6.68 -8.74
CA GLY A 375 -12.39 -5.56 -7.83
C GLY A 375 -11.81 -6.01 -6.48
N VAL A 376 -11.56 -5.06 -5.57
CA VAL A 376 -10.79 -5.29 -4.34
C VAL A 376 -11.56 -4.98 -3.05
N ALA A 377 -12.83 -4.65 -3.17
CA ALA A 377 -13.85 -4.57 -2.12
C ALA A 377 -15.23 -4.73 -2.75
N TYR A 378 -16.22 -5.09 -1.95
CA TYR A 378 -17.58 -5.30 -2.47
C TYR A 378 -18.12 -4.07 -3.20
N LEU A 379 -18.13 -2.90 -2.55
CA LEU A 379 -18.61 -1.65 -3.15
C LEU A 379 -17.82 -1.30 -4.42
N HIS A 380 -16.50 -1.42 -4.41
CA HIS A 380 -15.65 -1.20 -5.57
C HIS A 380 -16.09 -2.06 -6.76
N THR A 381 -16.28 -3.34 -6.53
CA THR A 381 -16.70 -4.29 -7.58
C THR A 381 -18.07 -3.92 -8.15
N GLU A 382 -19.01 -3.49 -7.32
CA GLU A 382 -20.33 -3.05 -7.78
C GLU A 382 -20.25 -1.73 -8.59
N ILE A 383 -19.39 -0.79 -8.19
CA ILE A 383 -19.15 0.44 -8.96
C ILE A 383 -18.52 0.09 -10.32
N LEU A 384 -17.57 -0.84 -10.37
CA LEU A 384 -16.99 -1.28 -11.66
C LEU A 384 -18.05 -1.87 -12.58
N LYS A 385 -18.91 -2.75 -12.08
CA LYS A 385 -19.98 -3.41 -12.86
C LYS A 385 -21.06 -2.44 -13.34
N ASN A 386 -21.47 -1.53 -12.46
CA ASN A 386 -22.66 -0.71 -12.72
C ASN A 386 -22.35 0.65 -13.34
N THR A 387 -21.10 1.13 -13.22
CA THR A 387 -20.69 2.47 -13.66
C THR A 387 -19.45 2.42 -14.54
N GLU A 388 -18.27 2.28 -13.92
CA GLU A 388 -16.98 2.57 -14.57
C GLU A 388 -16.63 1.61 -15.71
N LEU A 389 -16.89 0.32 -15.54
CA LEU A 389 -16.62 -0.74 -16.52
C LEU A 389 -17.90 -1.45 -16.98
N HIS A 390 -19.04 -0.76 -16.88
CA HIS A 390 -20.34 -1.34 -17.22
C HIS A 390 -20.39 -1.93 -18.65
N ASN A 391 -19.79 -1.27 -19.62
CA ASN A 391 -19.75 -1.77 -21.00
C ASN A 391 -19.02 -3.13 -21.06
N PHE A 392 -17.93 -3.30 -20.33
CA PHE A 392 -17.20 -4.56 -20.25
C PHE A 392 -17.97 -5.63 -19.48
N TYR A 393 -18.63 -5.24 -18.39
CA TYR A 393 -19.47 -6.16 -17.63
C TYR A 393 -20.62 -6.72 -18.46
N THR A 394 -21.19 -5.90 -19.35
CA THR A 394 -22.21 -6.33 -20.31
C THR A 394 -21.68 -7.38 -21.29
N LEU A 395 -20.41 -7.25 -21.70
CA LEU A 395 -19.76 -8.19 -22.64
C LEU A 395 -19.30 -9.48 -21.96
N TYR A 396 -18.80 -9.38 -20.72
CA TYR A 396 -18.13 -10.47 -20.00
C TYR A 396 -18.58 -10.57 -18.53
N PRO A 397 -19.88 -10.74 -18.26
CA PRO A 397 -20.38 -10.76 -16.88
C PRO A 397 -19.71 -11.87 -16.03
N GLU A 398 -19.32 -12.98 -16.67
CA GLU A 398 -18.68 -14.12 -16.01
C GLU A 398 -17.24 -13.86 -15.56
N LYS A 399 -16.54 -12.87 -16.14
CA LYS A 399 -15.18 -12.52 -15.74
C LYS A 399 -15.14 -11.71 -14.43
N PHE A 400 -16.19 -10.92 -14.16
CA PHE A 400 -16.20 -9.96 -13.07
C PHE A 400 -16.51 -10.61 -11.73
N ASN A 401 -15.62 -10.43 -10.77
CA ASN A 401 -15.79 -10.96 -9.42
C ASN A 401 -15.14 -10.04 -8.38
N ASN A 402 -15.45 -10.26 -7.11
CA ASN A 402 -14.88 -9.52 -5.99
C ASN A 402 -13.88 -10.37 -5.21
N LYS A 403 -12.72 -9.80 -4.93
CA LYS A 403 -11.75 -10.32 -3.96
C LYS A 403 -11.40 -9.22 -2.98
N THR A 404 -12.16 -9.13 -1.88
CA THR A 404 -11.88 -8.12 -0.85
C THR A 404 -10.46 -8.26 -0.36
N ASN A 405 -9.71 -7.16 -0.37
CA ASN A 405 -8.34 -7.11 0.08
C ASN A 405 -8.19 -7.64 1.50
N GLY A 406 -6.98 -8.01 1.85
CA GLY A 406 -6.61 -8.47 3.18
C GLY A 406 -5.21 -8.06 3.56
N ILE A 407 -4.87 -8.29 4.81
CA ILE A 407 -3.58 -7.97 5.43
C ILE A 407 -2.98 -9.20 6.09
N THR A 408 -1.65 -9.33 6.12
CA THR A 408 -1.00 -10.40 6.86
C THR A 408 -0.98 -10.11 8.36
N PHE A 409 -1.51 -11.03 9.15
CA PHE A 409 -1.52 -10.92 10.60
C PHE A 409 -0.13 -11.13 11.21
N ARG A 410 0.80 -11.84 10.52
CA ARG A 410 2.19 -12.00 10.94
C ARG A 410 2.84 -10.64 11.16
N ARG A 411 2.71 -9.73 10.19
CA ARG A 411 3.26 -8.38 10.32
C ARG A 411 2.40 -7.47 11.19
N TRP A 412 1.11 -7.40 10.94
CA TRP A 412 0.25 -6.35 11.52
C TRP A 412 -0.32 -6.66 12.89
N LEU A 413 -0.16 -7.89 13.36
CA LEU A 413 -0.51 -8.30 14.72
C LEU A 413 0.69 -8.91 15.45
N LEU A 414 1.25 -10.03 14.98
CA LEU A 414 2.31 -10.74 15.71
C LEU A 414 3.56 -9.89 15.88
N HIS A 415 3.99 -9.20 14.83
CA HIS A 415 5.16 -8.32 14.87
C HIS A 415 4.83 -6.92 15.42
N ALA A 416 3.83 -6.25 14.87
CA ALA A 416 3.53 -4.85 15.22
C ALA A 416 2.95 -4.67 16.62
N ASN A 417 2.20 -5.65 17.15
CA ASN A 417 1.53 -5.57 18.45
C ASN A 417 1.68 -6.85 19.30
N PRO A 418 2.89 -7.19 19.72
CA PRO A 418 3.14 -8.41 20.48
C PRO A 418 2.37 -8.46 21.81
N LEU A 419 2.09 -7.30 22.43
CA LEU A 419 1.28 -7.24 23.66
C LEU A 419 -0.15 -7.72 23.41
N LEU A 420 -0.77 -7.28 22.31
CA LEU A 420 -2.11 -7.74 21.93
C LEU A 420 -2.08 -9.21 21.52
N SER A 421 -1.09 -9.62 20.74
CA SER A 421 -0.95 -11.02 20.32
C SER A 421 -0.80 -11.98 21.51
N SER A 422 0.04 -11.65 22.51
CA SER A 422 0.18 -12.46 23.73
C SER A 422 -1.14 -12.54 24.49
N PHE A 423 -1.80 -11.42 24.67
CA PHE A 423 -3.10 -11.38 25.37
C PHE A 423 -4.19 -12.19 24.66
N LEU A 424 -4.25 -12.13 23.33
CA LEU A 424 -5.16 -12.96 22.55
C LEU A 424 -4.85 -14.45 22.74
N SER A 425 -3.57 -14.85 22.67
CA SER A 425 -3.16 -16.23 22.92
C SER A 425 -3.55 -16.74 24.31
N GLU A 426 -3.42 -15.90 25.34
CA GLU A 426 -3.83 -16.21 26.71
C GLU A 426 -5.36 -16.33 26.86
N THR A 427 -6.14 -15.54 26.09
CA THR A 427 -7.60 -15.43 26.25
C THR A 427 -8.37 -16.43 25.39
N ILE A 428 -7.96 -16.59 24.11
CA ILE A 428 -8.72 -17.39 23.11
C ILE A 428 -7.87 -18.53 22.50
N GLY A 429 -6.63 -18.75 22.98
CA GLY A 429 -5.72 -19.75 22.42
C GLY A 429 -4.98 -19.25 21.16
N GLU A 430 -4.19 -20.11 20.56
CA GLU A 430 -3.24 -19.75 19.47
C GLU A 430 -3.76 -20.01 18.05
N GLU A 431 -4.95 -20.61 17.94
CA GLU A 431 -5.49 -21.03 16.64
C GLU A 431 -5.66 -19.87 15.66
N TYR A 432 -5.94 -18.66 16.16
CA TYR A 432 -6.12 -17.45 15.32
C TYR A 432 -4.85 -17.10 14.50
N LYS A 433 -3.68 -17.57 14.91
CA LYS A 433 -2.42 -17.33 14.17
C LYS A 433 -2.39 -18.07 12.81
N LYS A 434 -3.12 -19.17 12.71
CA LYS A 434 -3.24 -19.99 11.51
C LYS A 434 -4.60 -19.85 10.82
N ASP A 435 -5.64 -19.57 11.60
CA ASP A 435 -7.01 -19.32 11.13
C ASP A 435 -7.53 -18.03 11.77
N ALA A 436 -7.39 -16.92 11.04
CA ALA A 436 -7.74 -15.60 11.53
C ALA A 436 -9.22 -15.45 11.92
N GLU A 437 -10.13 -16.27 11.38
CA GLU A 437 -11.55 -16.25 11.76
C GLU A 437 -11.78 -16.66 13.22
N LYS A 438 -10.84 -17.38 13.83
CA LYS A 438 -10.86 -17.71 15.26
C LYS A 438 -10.78 -16.48 16.17
N LEU A 439 -10.36 -15.30 15.67
CA LEU A 439 -10.51 -14.05 16.42
C LEU A 439 -11.95 -13.78 16.85
N ASN A 440 -12.94 -14.29 16.12
CA ASN A 440 -14.36 -14.10 16.46
C ASN A 440 -14.71 -14.67 17.84
N VAL A 441 -13.98 -15.63 18.36
CA VAL A 441 -14.15 -16.17 19.73
C VAL A 441 -14.00 -15.06 20.78
N LEU A 442 -13.18 -14.03 20.52
CA LEU A 442 -13.01 -12.89 21.42
C LEU A 442 -14.35 -12.14 21.66
N PHE A 443 -15.29 -12.19 20.73
CA PHE A 443 -16.59 -11.52 20.86
C PHE A 443 -17.38 -11.99 22.09
N ASP A 444 -17.21 -13.22 22.53
CA ASP A 444 -17.88 -13.78 23.70
C ASP A 444 -17.44 -13.11 25.01
N TYR A 445 -16.27 -12.44 25.00
CA TYR A 445 -15.70 -11.72 26.14
C TYR A 445 -16.05 -10.23 26.18
N ARG A 446 -16.96 -9.74 25.30
CA ARG A 446 -17.27 -8.30 25.17
C ARG A 446 -17.79 -7.64 26.46
N ASP A 447 -18.42 -8.41 27.34
CA ASP A 447 -18.96 -7.95 28.61
C ASP A 447 -18.02 -8.31 29.80
N ASP A 448 -16.90 -8.96 29.55
CA ASP A 448 -15.90 -9.26 30.57
C ASP A 448 -15.03 -8.00 30.87
N LYS A 449 -15.24 -7.47 32.08
CA LYS A 449 -14.56 -6.26 32.55
C LYS A 449 -13.05 -6.40 32.65
N ALA A 450 -12.53 -7.61 32.91
CA ALA A 450 -11.08 -7.84 33.03
C ALA A 450 -10.44 -7.83 31.64
N VAL A 451 -11.07 -8.48 30.67
CA VAL A 451 -10.64 -8.47 29.27
C VAL A 451 -10.69 -7.05 28.70
N CYS A 452 -11.79 -6.31 28.89
CA CYS A 452 -11.92 -4.92 28.46
C CYS A 452 -10.84 -4.00 29.05
N ARG A 453 -10.58 -4.14 30.38
CA ARG A 453 -9.53 -3.38 31.05
C ARG A 453 -8.15 -3.69 30.46
N LYS A 454 -7.87 -4.95 30.19
CA LYS A 454 -6.59 -5.36 29.63
C LYS A 454 -6.34 -4.79 28.24
N LEU A 455 -7.36 -4.70 27.40
CA LEU A 455 -7.26 -4.04 26.10
C LEU A 455 -6.90 -2.56 26.22
N LEU A 456 -7.49 -1.84 27.18
CA LEU A 456 -7.12 -0.44 27.46
C LEU A 456 -5.67 -0.32 27.93
N GLU A 457 -5.21 -1.19 28.83
CA GLU A 457 -3.81 -1.21 29.30
C GLU A 457 -2.83 -1.44 28.16
N ILE A 458 -3.12 -2.39 27.25
CA ILE A 458 -2.32 -2.66 26.05
C ILE A 458 -2.26 -1.41 25.15
N LYS A 459 -3.42 -0.77 24.91
CA LYS A 459 -3.48 0.46 24.12
C LYS A 459 -2.63 1.57 24.75
N ASP A 460 -2.73 1.77 26.04
CA ASP A 460 -1.93 2.78 26.75
C ASP A 460 -0.42 2.48 26.70
N ALA A 461 -0.02 1.20 26.78
CA ALA A 461 1.36 0.78 26.60
C ALA A 461 1.89 1.10 25.19
N ASN A 462 1.11 0.79 24.17
CA ASN A 462 1.44 1.11 22.77
C ASN A 462 1.53 2.63 22.52
N LYS A 463 0.66 3.42 23.13
CA LYS A 463 0.71 4.90 23.05
C LYS A 463 1.99 5.45 23.68
N LYS A 464 2.41 4.92 24.84
CA LYS A 464 3.67 5.29 25.49
C LYS A 464 4.88 4.89 24.65
N ALA A 465 4.84 3.71 24.03
CA ALA A 465 5.89 3.26 23.12
C ALA A 465 6.03 4.18 21.90
N LEU A 466 4.92 4.56 21.28
CA LEU A 466 4.92 5.52 20.18
C LEU A 466 5.46 6.89 20.60
N ALA A 467 5.03 7.41 21.76
CA ALA A 467 5.51 8.70 22.27
C ALA A 467 7.02 8.69 22.50
N SER A 468 7.56 7.59 23.06
CA SER A 468 9.00 7.40 23.22
C SER A 468 9.73 7.34 21.87
N TYR A 469 9.21 6.57 20.93
CA TYR A 469 9.77 6.43 19.59
C TYR A 469 9.86 7.77 18.84
N LEU A 470 8.77 8.55 18.79
CA LEU A 470 8.76 9.85 18.11
C LEU A 470 9.66 10.88 18.81
N LYS A 471 9.77 10.81 20.14
CA LYS A 471 10.70 11.66 20.89
C LYS A 471 12.16 11.34 20.53
N GLN A 472 12.51 10.06 20.43
CA GLN A 472 13.88 9.62 20.13
C GLN A 472 14.27 9.87 18.70
N THR A 473 13.36 9.58 17.75
CA THR A 473 13.67 9.60 16.31
C THR A 473 13.44 10.96 15.65
N GLN A 474 12.47 11.76 16.15
CA GLN A 474 12.08 13.03 15.54
C GLN A 474 12.05 14.21 16.53
N GLY A 475 12.39 14.01 17.78
CA GLY A 475 12.36 15.05 18.79
C GLY A 475 10.94 15.51 19.19
N ILE A 476 9.90 14.79 18.79
CA ILE A 476 8.50 15.14 19.00
C ILE A 476 8.01 14.59 20.34
N LYS A 477 7.60 15.47 21.24
CA LYS A 477 6.97 15.08 22.50
C LYS A 477 5.46 15.14 22.35
N LEU A 478 4.78 13.99 22.40
CA LEU A 478 3.32 13.91 22.38
C LEU A 478 2.70 14.31 23.72
N LEU A 479 1.46 14.82 23.67
CA LEU A 479 0.69 15.14 24.88
C LEU A 479 0.33 13.86 25.63
N ASP A 480 0.48 13.92 26.95
CA ASP A 480 0.12 12.83 27.85
C ASP A 480 -1.41 12.69 27.96
N ASN A 481 -1.89 11.48 28.19
CA ASN A 481 -3.31 11.17 28.40
C ASN A 481 -4.23 11.74 27.31
N ALA A 482 -3.73 11.82 26.08
CA ALA A 482 -4.45 12.36 24.92
C ALA A 482 -5.17 11.27 24.13
N ILE A 483 -6.18 11.67 23.34
CA ILE A 483 -6.76 10.84 22.30
C ILE A 483 -5.82 10.89 21.09
N TYR A 484 -5.43 9.73 20.54
CA TYR A 484 -4.62 9.63 19.34
C TYR A 484 -5.52 9.35 18.13
N ASP A 485 -5.73 10.40 17.34
CA ASP A 485 -6.51 10.42 16.12
C ASP A 485 -5.52 10.43 14.94
N ILE A 486 -5.51 9.36 14.13
CA ILE A 486 -4.42 9.09 13.20
C ILE A 486 -4.93 8.95 11.76
N GLN A 487 -4.32 9.72 10.87
CA GLN A 487 -4.49 9.63 9.42
C GLN A 487 -3.14 9.41 8.74
N ILE A 488 -2.82 8.15 8.42
CA ILE A 488 -1.57 7.74 7.77
C ILE A 488 -1.86 7.02 6.46
N LYS A 489 -1.57 7.68 5.36
CA LYS A 489 -1.79 7.20 3.99
C LYS A 489 -1.13 8.14 3.00
N ARG A 490 -0.89 7.68 1.75
CA ARG A 490 -0.41 8.56 0.68
C ARG A 490 -1.26 9.84 0.62
N LEU A 491 -0.62 10.98 0.41
CA LEU A 491 -1.35 12.23 0.30
C LEU A 491 -2.00 12.33 -1.08
N HIS A 492 -3.31 12.46 -1.07
CA HIS A 492 -4.12 12.69 -2.25
C HIS A 492 -5.40 13.42 -1.85
N GLU A 493 -5.90 14.32 -2.69
CA GLU A 493 -7.08 15.13 -2.39
C GLU A 493 -8.33 14.27 -2.13
N TYR A 494 -8.50 13.10 -2.80
CA TYR A 494 -9.66 12.23 -2.56
C TYR A 494 -9.63 11.54 -1.18
N LYS A 495 -8.44 11.39 -0.57
CA LYS A 495 -8.27 10.87 0.80
C LYS A 495 -8.56 11.92 1.87
N ARG A 496 -8.70 13.14 1.44
CA ARG A 496 -9.21 14.32 2.15
C ARG A 496 -8.46 14.68 3.43
N GLN A 497 -7.11 14.59 3.42
CA GLN A 497 -6.30 15.14 4.51
C GLN A 497 -6.58 16.64 4.73
N GLN A 498 -6.98 17.38 3.69
CA GLN A 498 -7.44 18.75 3.78
C GLN A 498 -8.70 18.90 4.66
N LEU A 499 -9.62 17.94 4.65
CA LEU A 499 -10.81 17.95 5.53
C LEU A 499 -10.39 17.84 7.01
N ASN A 500 -9.45 16.95 7.32
CA ASN A 500 -8.90 16.82 8.67
C ASN A 500 -8.09 18.06 9.08
N ALA A 501 -7.36 18.69 8.15
CA ALA A 501 -6.68 19.97 8.41
C ALA A 501 -7.68 21.11 8.70
N LEU A 502 -8.82 21.18 8.01
CA LEU A 502 -9.90 22.12 8.31
C LEU A 502 -10.50 21.85 9.70
N TYR A 503 -10.65 20.58 10.10
CA TYR A 503 -11.05 20.25 11.46
C TYR A 503 -10.03 20.73 12.50
N ALA A 504 -8.73 20.56 12.23
CA ALA A 504 -7.68 21.07 13.13
C ALA A 504 -7.77 22.59 13.32
N ILE A 505 -8.08 23.34 12.26
CA ILE A 505 -8.34 24.78 12.32
C ILE A 505 -9.59 25.07 13.16
N HIS A 506 -10.69 24.38 12.88
CA HIS A 506 -11.94 24.50 13.63
C HIS A 506 -11.70 24.31 15.14
N LYS A 507 -11.04 23.22 15.53
CA LYS A 507 -10.75 22.92 16.94
C LYS A 507 -9.78 23.94 17.56
N TYR A 508 -8.79 24.43 16.80
CA TYR A 508 -7.93 25.52 17.23
C TYR A 508 -8.74 26.79 17.57
N LEU A 509 -9.67 27.18 16.70
CA LEU A 509 -10.52 28.36 16.89
C LEU A 509 -11.49 28.19 18.08
N GLU A 510 -12.09 27.01 18.23
CA GLU A 510 -12.94 26.70 19.39
C GLU A 510 -12.20 26.86 20.73
N ILE A 511 -10.98 26.30 20.82
CA ILE A 511 -10.15 26.41 22.02
C ILE A 511 -9.76 27.89 22.28
N LYS A 512 -9.46 28.65 21.24
CA LYS A 512 -9.22 30.11 21.35
C LYS A 512 -10.44 30.86 21.88
N ALA A 513 -11.63 30.41 21.52
CA ALA A 513 -12.90 30.93 22.02
C ALA A 513 -13.29 30.45 23.43
N GLY A 514 -12.50 29.51 24.01
CA GLY A 514 -12.72 29.02 25.37
C GLY A 514 -13.43 27.65 25.45
N LYS A 515 -13.75 27.02 24.33
CA LYS A 515 -14.31 25.64 24.30
C LYS A 515 -13.18 24.61 24.43
N ILE A 516 -12.83 24.29 25.66
CA ILE A 516 -11.74 23.37 25.97
C ILE A 516 -12.23 21.93 25.92
N PRO A 517 -11.55 21.00 25.17
CA PRO A 517 -11.90 19.59 25.18
C PRO A 517 -11.63 18.97 26.53
N LYS A 518 -12.41 17.96 26.92
CA LYS A 518 -12.27 17.26 28.20
C LYS A 518 -10.91 16.55 28.31
N ARG A 519 -10.38 16.09 27.19
CA ARG A 519 -9.09 15.38 27.08
C ARG A 519 -8.27 16.03 25.97
N PRO A 520 -6.95 16.09 26.10
CA PRO A 520 -6.10 16.55 24.99
C PRO A 520 -6.29 15.67 23.74
N ILE A 521 -6.17 16.28 22.59
CA ILE A 521 -6.31 15.61 21.28
C ILE A 521 -5.00 15.74 20.53
N VAL A 522 -4.49 14.63 20.02
CA VAL A 522 -3.32 14.60 19.12
C VAL A 522 -3.77 14.09 17.76
N LEU A 523 -3.74 14.98 16.78
CA LEU A 523 -3.97 14.66 15.36
C LEU A 523 -2.62 14.28 14.74
N LEU A 524 -2.45 13.00 14.44
CA LEU A 524 -1.23 12.45 13.85
C LEU A 524 -1.45 12.20 12.36
N PHE A 525 -0.64 12.87 11.54
CA PHE A 525 -0.59 12.70 10.10
C PHE A 525 0.70 12.01 9.68
N GLY A 526 0.62 11.14 8.69
CA GLY A 526 1.77 10.58 8.00
C GLY A 526 1.44 10.41 6.53
N ALA A 527 2.17 11.11 5.66
CA ALA A 527 1.86 11.11 4.23
C ALA A 527 3.07 11.54 3.41
N LYS A 528 3.21 10.97 2.22
CA LYS A 528 4.10 11.47 1.16
C LYS A 528 3.24 11.93 -0.02
N ALA A 529 3.56 13.12 -0.57
CA ALA A 529 2.97 13.61 -1.81
C ALA A 529 3.85 13.20 -2.99
N ALA A 530 3.25 12.84 -4.12
CA ALA A 530 4.01 12.63 -5.36
C ALA A 530 4.77 13.94 -5.72
N PRO A 531 6.00 13.86 -6.25
CA PRO A 531 6.83 15.04 -6.51
C PRO A 531 6.14 16.09 -7.39
N ALA A 532 5.40 15.66 -8.41
CA ALA A 532 4.67 16.53 -9.34
C ALA A 532 3.33 17.04 -8.81
N TYR A 533 2.82 16.51 -7.70
CA TYR A 533 1.49 16.82 -7.20
C TYR A 533 1.48 18.06 -6.30
N VAL A 534 1.37 19.23 -6.93
CA VAL A 534 1.52 20.55 -6.28
C VAL A 534 0.54 20.76 -5.13
N ILE A 535 -0.76 20.51 -5.35
CA ILE A 535 -1.79 20.72 -4.31
C ILE A 535 -1.58 19.76 -3.12
N ALA A 536 -1.13 18.54 -3.36
CA ALA A 536 -0.78 17.62 -2.29
C ALA A 536 0.36 18.16 -1.42
N LYS A 537 1.39 18.76 -2.02
CA LYS A 537 2.47 19.43 -1.29
C LYS A 537 1.98 20.66 -0.51
N ASP A 538 1.00 21.38 -1.04
CA ASP A 538 0.37 22.52 -0.34
C ASP A 538 -0.41 22.06 0.89
N ILE A 539 -1.07 20.90 0.82
CA ILE A 539 -1.77 20.32 1.98
C ILE A 539 -0.76 19.92 3.07
N ILE A 540 0.35 19.28 2.72
CA ILE A 540 1.44 18.97 3.68
C ILE A 540 1.95 20.27 4.32
N HIS A 541 2.16 21.30 3.51
CA HIS A 541 2.62 22.61 3.99
C HIS A 541 1.63 23.22 5.00
N LEU A 542 0.32 23.17 4.72
CA LEU A 542 -0.71 23.60 5.64
C LEU A 542 -0.63 22.88 6.98
N ILE A 543 -0.54 21.54 6.96
CA ILE A 543 -0.47 20.72 8.17
C ILE A 543 0.77 21.06 9.00
N LEU A 544 1.94 21.23 8.36
CA LEU A 544 3.17 21.64 9.04
C LEU A 544 3.10 23.05 9.61
N CYS A 545 2.39 23.97 8.94
CA CYS A 545 2.12 25.32 9.45
C CYS A 545 1.19 25.28 10.68
N LEU A 546 0.15 24.44 10.64
CA LEU A 546 -0.77 24.23 11.78
C LEU A 546 -0.03 23.62 12.98
N GLN A 547 0.81 22.61 12.75
CA GLN A 547 1.69 22.06 13.79
C GLN A 547 2.47 23.18 14.47
N ARG A 548 3.15 24.02 13.70
CA ARG A 548 3.97 25.10 14.24
C ARG A 548 3.15 26.19 14.94
N LEU A 549 1.98 26.54 14.42
CA LEU A 549 1.06 27.50 15.02
C LEU A 549 0.64 27.04 16.43
N ILE A 550 0.18 25.79 16.52
CA ILE A 550 -0.34 25.20 17.76
C ILE A 550 0.77 25.07 18.81
N GLU A 551 1.96 24.59 18.43
CA GLU A 551 3.13 24.50 19.32
C GLU A 551 3.47 25.84 20.01
N LYS A 552 3.34 26.93 19.27
CA LYS A 552 3.63 28.28 19.78
C LYS A 552 2.51 28.89 20.61
N ASP A 553 1.27 28.42 20.49
CA ASP A 553 0.12 29.00 21.17
C ASP A 553 -0.06 28.40 22.56
N ARG A 554 0.29 29.18 23.60
CA ARG A 554 0.24 28.75 25.02
C ARG A 554 -1.16 28.34 25.49
N LYS A 555 -2.24 28.89 24.87
CA LYS A 555 -3.61 28.55 25.23
C LYS A 555 -4.03 27.21 24.64
N VAL A 556 -3.55 26.88 23.44
CA VAL A 556 -4.01 25.73 22.64
C VAL A 556 -3.14 24.50 22.85
N ARG A 557 -1.82 24.64 22.86
CA ARG A 557 -0.84 23.54 22.85
C ARG A 557 -0.96 22.51 24.00
N LYS A 558 -1.73 22.81 25.03
CA LYS A 558 -2.01 21.86 26.13
C LYS A 558 -3.22 20.98 25.86
N HIS A 559 -4.02 21.33 24.88
CA HIS A 559 -5.32 20.71 24.60
C HIS A 559 -5.41 20.11 23.19
N LEU A 560 -4.61 20.62 22.26
CA LEU A 560 -4.56 20.19 20.88
C LEU A 560 -3.11 20.14 20.42
N GLN A 561 -2.76 19.08 19.72
CA GLN A 561 -1.48 18.92 19.04
C GLN A 561 -1.72 18.39 17.63
N VAL A 562 -1.06 18.96 16.64
CA VAL A 562 -0.98 18.44 15.28
C VAL A 562 0.45 17.99 15.04
N VAL A 563 0.61 16.79 14.55
CA VAL A 563 1.91 16.19 14.26
C VAL A 563 1.90 15.62 12.85
N MET A 564 2.82 16.09 12.01
CA MET A 564 3.14 15.48 10.73
C MET A 564 4.39 14.63 10.91
N VAL A 565 4.23 13.33 10.87
CA VAL A 565 5.34 12.36 11.00
C VAL A 565 6.15 12.38 9.71
N GLU A 566 7.44 12.70 9.83
CA GLU A 566 8.36 12.76 8.68
C GLU A 566 8.65 11.36 8.13
N ASN A 567 8.74 11.27 6.81
CA ASN A 567 9.13 10.06 6.08
C ASN A 567 8.32 8.83 6.48
N TYR A 568 6.99 8.92 6.40
CA TYR A 568 6.09 7.81 6.67
C TYR A 568 6.44 6.58 5.80
N ASN A 569 6.59 5.43 6.43
CA ASN A 569 6.97 4.15 5.83
C ASN A 569 6.37 2.98 6.65
N VAL A 570 6.68 1.74 6.28
CA VAL A 570 6.15 0.54 6.97
C VAL A 570 6.59 0.50 8.44
N THR A 571 7.86 0.78 8.74
CA THR A 571 8.39 0.80 10.11
C THR A 571 7.62 1.76 11.01
N LYS A 572 7.30 2.95 10.53
CA LYS A 572 6.51 3.94 11.27
C LYS A 572 5.04 3.52 11.40
N ALA A 573 4.47 2.91 10.35
CA ALA A 573 3.12 2.35 10.41
C ALA A 573 2.98 1.30 11.51
N GLU A 574 3.96 0.42 11.68
CA GLU A 574 4.00 -0.61 12.74
C GLU A 574 4.01 -0.02 14.16
N LYS A 575 4.46 1.21 14.33
CA LYS A 575 4.43 1.93 15.62
C LYS A 575 3.16 2.75 15.81
N LEU A 576 2.67 3.37 14.74
CA LEU A 576 1.49 4.25 14.76
C LEU A 576 0.18 3.46 14.90
N ILE A 577 0.04 2.35 14.19
CA ILE A 577 -1.21 1.59 14.14
C ILE A 577 -1.62 1.02 15.50
N PRO A 578 -0.75 0.33 16.27
CA PRO A 578 -1.13 -0.18 17.59
C PRO A 578 -1.51 0.90 18.62
N ALA A 579 -0.99 2.11 18.45
CA ALA A 579 -1.22 3.24 19.34
C ALA A 579 -2.48 4.06 19.02
N CYS A 580 -3.16 3.76 17.92
CA CYS A 580 -4.29 4.55 17.43
C CYS A 580 -5.56 4.31 18.24
N ASP A 581 -6.25 5.39 18.60
CA ASP A 581 -7.60 5.34 19.17
C ASP A 581 -8.66 5.49 18.08
N ILE A 582 -8.50 6.47 17.18
CA ILE A 582 -9.44 6.78 16.10
C ILE A 582 -8.71 6.73 14.77
N SER A 583 -9.18 5.87 13.89
CA SER A 583 -8.65 5.62 12.55
C SER A 583 -9.41 6.47 11.52
N GLU A 584 -8.72 7.42 10.91
CA GLU A 584 -9.27 8.31 9.89
C GLU A 584 -9.33 7.66 8.50
N GLN A 585 -10.54 7.33 8.05
CA GLN A 585 -10.81 6.68 6.77
C GLN A 585 -11.86 7.49 5.99
N ILE A 586 -11.50 8.76 5.69
CA ILE A 586 -12.41 9.82 5.30
C ILE A 586 -12.38 10.17 3.80
N SER A 587 -12.00 9.24 2.96
CA SER A 587 -12.06 9.41 1.50
C SER A 587 -13.47 9.82 1.05
N LEU A 588 -13.56 10.53 -0.08
CA LEU A 588 -14.86 10.79 -0.67
C LEU A 588 -15.48 9.47 -1.12
N ALA A 589 -16.71 9.21 -0.74
CA ALA A 589 -17.44 8.00 -1.15
C ALA A 589 -17.35 7.78 -2.65
N SER A 590 -17.19 6.58 -3.10
CA SER A 590 -16.91 6.15 -4.48
C SER A 590 -15.47 6.37 -5.01
N LYS A 591 -14.51 6.75 -4.18
CA LYS A 591 -13.16 7.08 -4.67
C LYS A 591 -12.05 6.13 -4.18
N GLU A 592 -12.14 5.60 -2.95
CA GLU A 592 -11.21 4.59 -2.47
C GLU A 592 -11.69 3.19 -2.91
N ALA A 593 -10.88 2.46 -3.66
CA ALA A 593 -11.26 1.12 -4.11
C ALA A 593 -11.46 0.15 -2.93
N SER A 594 -10.55 0.14 -1.99
CA SER A 594 -10.65 -0.69 -0.78
C SER A 594 -10.11 0.04 0.45
N GLY A 595 -8.85 0.46 0.39
CA GLY A 595 -8.04 0.71 1.56
C GLY A 595 -7.56 -0.61 2.19
N THR A 596 -6.43 -0.57 2.87
CA THR A 596 -5.93 -1.65 3.74
C THR A 596 -5.50 -1.12 5.10
N GLY A 597 -5.25 0.18 5.22
CA GLY A 597 -5.00 0.85 6.49
C GLY A 597 -6.16 0.66 7.48
N ASN A 598 -7.40 0.83 7.02
CA ASN A 598 -8.62 0.59 7.78
C ASN A 598 -8.63 -0.80 8.45
N MET A 599 -8.23 -1.85 7.73
CA MET A 599 -8.16 -3.23 8.23
C MET A 599 -7.09 -3.39 9.33
N LYS A 600 -5.92 -2.78 9.14
CA LYS A 600 -4.81 -2.81 10.11
C LYS A 600 -5.17 -2.13 11.43
N PHE A 601 -5.82 -0.98 11.34
CA PHE A 601 -6.31 -0.24 12.49
C PHE A 601 -7.40 -1.01 13.24
N MET A 602 -8.38 -1.57 12.52
CA MET A 602 -9.43 -2.42 13.07
C MET A 602 -8.85 -3.60 13.85
N LEU A 603 -7.91 -4.33 13.27
CA LEU A 603 -7.20 -5.45 13.88
C LEU A 603 -6.49 -5.05 15.19
N ASN A 604 -6.03 -3.81 15.30
CA ASN A 604 -5.34 -3.28 16.46
C ASN A 604 -6.24 -2.50 17.44
N GLY A 605 -7.56 -2.61 17.28
CA GLY A 605 -8.55 -2.05 18.20
C GLY A 605 -8.74 -0.54 18.08
N ALA A 606 -8.35 0.09 16.98
CA ALA A 606 -8.75 1.45 16.67
C ALA A 606 -10.19 1.47 16.15
N ILE A 607 -10.94 2.54 16.49
CA ILE A 607 -12.30 2.69 15.99
C ILE A 607 -12.26 3.55 14.70
N THR A 608 -12.86 3.02 13.65
CA THR A 608 -12.91 3.73 12.37
C THR A 608 -13.84 4.93 12.45
N LEU A 609 -13.36 6.09 12.01
CA LEU A 609 -14.14 7.24 11.64
C LEU A 609 -13.99 7.43 10.14
N GLY A 610 -15.05 7.24 9.40
CA GLY A 610 -14.94 7.18 7.94
C GLY A 610 -16.24 7.40 7.20
N THR A 611 -16.15 7.28 5.89
CA THR A 611 -17.25 7.33 4.94
C THR A 611 -17.64 5.92 4.49
N GLU A 612 -18.82 5.77 3.91
CA GLU A 612 -19.25 4.52 3.23
C GLU A 612 -18.52 4.38 1.89
N ASP A 613 -17.23 4.04 1.98
CA ASP A 613 -16.33 3.94 0.85
C ASP A 613 -15.37 2.74 0.99
N GLY A 614 -15.05 2.09 -0.11
CA GLY A 614 -14.15 0.96 -0.13
C GLY A 614 -14.51 -0.12 0.88
N ALA A 615 -13.52 -0.67 1.56
CA ALA A 615 -13.73 -1.70 2.59
C ALA A 615 -14.31 -1.17 3.91
N ASN A 616 -14.48 0.15 4.07
CA ASN A 616 -15.18 0.69 5.24
C ASN A 616 -16.62 0.15 5.31
N VAL A 617 -17.26 -0.07 4.17
CA VAL A 617 -18.63 -0.66 4.08
C VAL A 617 -18.64 -2.05 4.72
N GLU A 618 -17.67 -2.89 4.36
CA GLU A 618 -17.55 -4.25 4.91
C GLU A 618 -17.16 -4.24 6.40
N ILE A 619 -16.34 -3.27 6.83
CA ILE A 619 -16.07 -3.06 8.27
C ILE A 619 -17.35 -2.71 9.01
N HIS A 620 -18.14 -1.77 8.49
CA HIS A 620 -19.40 -1.34 9.08
C HIS A 620 -20.39 -2.51 9.23
N GLU A 621 -20.56 -3.30 8.18
CA GLU A 621 -21.41 -4.50 8.21
C GLU A 621 -20.98 -5.51 9.28
N LEU A 622 -19.67 -5.70 9.46
CA LEU A 622 -19.13 -6.65 10.43
C LEU A 622 -19.24 -6.19 11.87
N VAL A 623 -19.03 -4.90 12.15
CA VAL A 623 -18.97 -4.39 13.52
C VAL A 623 -20.30 -3.79 14.00
N GLY A 624 -21.18 -3.35 13.09
CA GLY A 624 -22.44 -2.67 13.38
C GLY A 624 -22.28 -1.20 13.78
N ASP A 625 -23.39 -0.45 13.72
CA ASP A 625 -23.47 1.01 13.88
C ASP A 625 -22.83 1.55 15.17
N ASP A 626 -22.89 0.76 16.25
CA ASP A 626 -22.37 1.18 17.55
C ASP A 626 -20.84 1.16 17.65
N ASN A 627 -20.15 0.52 16.71
CA ASN A 627 -18.71 0.25 16.78
C ASN A 627 -17.88 0.91 15.67
N ILE A 628 -18.47 1.88 15.00
CA ILE A 628 -17.88 2.70 13.93
C ILE A 628 -18.52 4.08 13.95
N TYR A 629 -17.82 5.09 13.41
CA TYR A 629 -18.37 6.43 13.20
C TYR A 629 -18.42 6.72 11.70
N VAL A 630 -19.62 6.77 11.14
CA VAL A 630 -19.83 7.00 9.71
C VAL A 630 -20.40 8.41 9.50
N PHE A 631 -19.96 9.07 8.46
CA PHE A 631 -20.44 10.41 8.06
C PHE A 631 -20.40 10.59 6.55
N GLY A 632 -21.07 11.64 6.10
CA GLY A 632 -21.01 12.07 4.70
C GLY A 632 -22.05 11.40 3.81
N GLU A 633 -22.03 11.79 2.55
CA GLU A 633 -22.92 11.28 1.54
C GLU A 633 -22.43 9.89 1.04
N ASP A 634 -23.38 9.06 0.60
CA ASP A 634 -23.08 7.76 0.02
C ASP A 634 -22.51 7.87 -1.42
N SER A 635 -22.04 6.75 -1.95
CA SER A 635 -21.41 6.68 -3.27
C SER A 635 -22.39 7.03 -4.40
N ASP A 636 -23.66 6.63 -4.30
CA ASP A 636 -24.65 6.90 -5.34
C ASP A 636 -24.96 8.40 -5.44
N THR A 637 -25.08 9.07 -4.29
CA THR A 637 -25.27 10.52 -4.22
C THR A 637 -24.07 11.27 -4.81
N VAL A 638 -22.85 10.85 -4.46
CA VAL A 638 -21.62 11.47 -4.99
C VAL A 638 -21.49 11.26 -6.49
N ILE A 639 -21.70 10.05 -7.00
CA ILE A 639 -21.67 9.74 -8.43
C ILE A 639 -22.70 10.60 -9.19
N ALA A 640 -23.93 10.65 -8.69
CA ALA A 640 -25.00 11.44 -9.31
C ALA A 640 -24.66 12.96 -9.34
N ARG A 641 -23.96 13.48 -8.31
CA ARG A 641 -23.48 14.88 -8.33
C ARG A 641 -22.44 15.14 -9.40
N TYR A 642 -21.50 14.23 -9.60
CA TYR A 642 -20.53 14.34 -10.68
C TYR A 642 -21.20 14.30 -12.06
N GLU A 643 -22.17 13.40 -12.25
CA GLU A 643 -22.93 13.31 -13.51
C GLU A 643 -23.73 14.58 -13.83
N ARG A 644 -24.34 15.18 -12.81
CA ARG A 644 -25.10 16.43 -12.98
C ARG A 644 -24.20 17.66 -13.12
N GLY A 645 -22.97 17.62 -12.58
CA GLY A 645 -22.07 18.77 -12.55
C GLY A 645 -22.60 19.96 -11.77
N ASP A 646 -23.45 19.73 -10.77
CA ASP A 646 -24.18 20.76 -10.02
C ASP A 646 -23.52 21.21 -8.69
N TYR A 647 -22.35 20.66 -8.38
CA TYR A 647 -21.61 21.03 -7.19
C TYR A 647 -20.86 22.34 -7.35
N CYS A 648 -21.07 23.28 -6.43
CA CYS A 648 -20.35 24.54 -6.34
C CYS A 648 -19.84 24.74 -4.91
N SER A 649 -18.54 24.71 -4.71
CA SER A 649 -17.92 24.85 -3.37
C SER A 649 -18.22 26.21 -2.72
N LYS A 650 -18.29 27.29 -3.50
CA LYS A 650 -18.61 28.63 -2.99
C LYS A 650 -19.98 28.71 -2.31
N ASP A 651 -20.97 27.96 -2.79
CA ASP A 651 -22.31 27.95 -2.20
C ASP A 651 -22.29 27.43 -0.77
N TYR A 652 -21.50 26.41 -0.50
CA TYR A 652 -21.31 25.86 0.86
C TYR A 652 -20.50 26.82 1.73
N TYR A 653 -19.42 27.38 1.20
CA TYR A 653 -18.59 28.36 1.88
C TYR A 653 -19.38 29.61 2.30
N GLU A 654 -20.25 30.13 1.45
CA GLU A 654 -21.05 31.33 1.76
C GLU A 654 -22.18 31.07 2.75
N LYS A 655 -22.75 29.86 2.74
CA LYS A 655 -23.87 29.47 3.62
C LYS A 655 -23.45 29.05 5.02
N ASP A 656 -22.21 28.59 5.20
CA ASP A 656 -21.71 28.08 6.45
C ASP A 656 -20.60 28.95 7.05
N SER A 657 -20.93 29.70 8.08
CA SER A 657 -20.01 30.67 8.72
C SER A 657 -18.81 30.01 9.40
N GLU A 658 -18.95 28.80 9.97
CA GLU A 658 -17.84 28.07 10.60
C GLU A 658 -16.91 27.45 9.57
N LEU A 659 -17.47 26.89 8.49
CA LEU A 659 -16.68 26.45 7.34
C LEU A 659 -15.89 27.62 6.74
N LYS A 660 -16.57 28.74 6.52
CA LYS A 660 -15.94 29.98 6.02
C LYS A 660 -14.79 30.43 6.90
N GLU A 661 -14.99 30.48 8.22
CA GLU A 661 -13.95 30.91 9.17
C GLU A 661 -12.74 29.94 9.10
N ALA A 662 -12.97 28.62 9.02
CA ALA A 662 -11.91 27.64 8.90
C ALA A 662 -11.13 27.75 7.58
N VAL A 663 -11.83 27.94 6.47
CA VAL A 663 -11.21 28.09 5.13
C VAL A 663 -10.44 29.43 5.04
N ASP A 664 -11.01 30.53 5.49
CA ASP A 664 -10.35 31.87 5.50
C ASP A 664 -9.10 31.86 6.40
N PHE A 665 -9.09 31.04 7.44
CA PHE A 665 -7.93 30.92 8.33
C PHE A 665 -6.68 30.47 7.61
N ILE A 666 -6.80 29.66 6.55
CA ILE A 666 -5.66 29.18 5.73
C ILE A 666 -4.81 30.35 5.24
N VAL A 667 -5.45 31.44 4.83
CA VAL A 667 -4.79 32.68 4.32
C VAL A 667 -4.73 33.80 5.34
N SER A 668 -5.00 33.52 6.60
CA SER A 668 -4.92 34.53 7.68
C SER A 668 -3.50 35.05 7.84
N LYS A 669 -3.38 36.30 8.40
CA LYS A 669 -2.07 36.90 8.71
C LYS A 669 -1.18 36.00 9.60
N LYS A 670 -1.79 35.20 10.48
CA LYS A 670 -1.06 34.24 11.34
C LYS A 670 -0.42 33.13 10.50
N MET A 671 -1.18 32.52 9.60
CA MET A 671 -0.72 31.46 8.74
C MET A 671 0.33 31.95 7.72
N GLN A 672 0.09 33.10 7.09
CA GLN A 672 1.03 33.71 6.15
C GLN A 672 2.39 34.10 6.77
N LYS A 673 2.44 34.38 8.08
CA LYS A 673 3.71 34.60 8.80
C LYS A 673 4.50 33.32 9.07
N LEU A 674 3.81 32.20 9.08
CA LEU A 674 4.42 30.89 9.33
C LEU A 674 4.76 30.16 8.05
N GLY A 675 3.91 30.27 7.03
CA GLY A 675 3.99 29.50 5.81
C GLY A 675 4.33 30.33 4.58
N ASP A 676 4.49 29.61 3.48
CA ASP A 676 4.64 30.16 2.14
C ASP A 676 3.27 30.70 1.67
N LYS A 677 3.22 32.01 1.43
CA LYS A 677 1.99 32.68 1.04
C LYS A 677 1.41 32.13 -0.27
N THR A 678 2.27 31.79 -1.23
CA THR A 678 1.83 31.28 -2.53
C THR A 678 1.17 29.91 -2.38
N MET A 679 1.79 28.99 -1.62
CA MET A 679 1.25 27.66 -1.37
C MET A 679 -0.09 27.71 -0.64
N LEU A 680 -0.18 28.50 0.43
CA LEU A 680 -1.42 28.67 1.21
C LEU A 680 -2.54 29.30 0.36
N THR A 681 -2.24 30.30 -0.45
CA THR A 681 -3.22 30.97 -1.32
C THR A 681 -3.68 30.04 -2.45
N ARG A 682 -2.78 29.24 -3.00
CA ARG A 682 -3.13 28.25 -4.05
C ARG A 682 -4.10 27.21 -3.51
N LEU A 683 -3.81 26.62 -2.34
CA LEU A 683 -4.71 25.67 -1.69
C LEU A 683 -6.07 26.30 -1.35
N TYR A 684 -6.08 27.51 -0.81
CA TYR A 684 -7.31 28.28 -0.53
C TYR A 684 -8.16 28.44 -1.80
N ASN A 685 -7.54 28.85 -2.89
CA ASN A 685 -8.23 29.04 -4.17
C ASN A 685 -8.73 27.71 -4.77
N GLU A 686 -7.97 26.63 -4.61
CA GLU A 686 -8.38 25.30 -5.05
C GLU A 686 -9.66 24.85 -4.32
N LEU A 687 -9.71 25.01 -3.01
CA LEU A 687 -10.90 24.69 -2.20
C LEU A 687 -12.10 25.57 -2.56
N LEU A 688 -11.90 26.88 -2.76
CA LEU A 688 -12.99 27.78 -3.11
C LEU A 688 -13.56 27.60 -4.51
N ASN A 689 -12.71 27.30 -5.49
CA ASN A 689 -13.11 27.35 -6.90
C ASN A 689 -13.36 25.98 -7.51
N LYS A 690 -12.83 24.93 -6.89
CA LYS A 690 -12.95 23.57 -7.41
C LYS A 690 -13.48 22.59 -6.35
N ASP A 691 -12.72 22.40 -5.25
CA ASP A 691 -12.99 21.38 -4.24
C ASP A 691 -13.48 20.07 -4.86
N TRP A 692 -12.73 19.57 -5.85
CA TRP A 692 -13.12 18.47 -6.72
C TRP A 692 -13.58 17.23 -5.97
N PHE A 693 -13.07 17.03 -4.76
CA PHE A 693 -13.43 15.89 -3.90
C PHE A 693 -14.41 16.26 -2.78
N MET A 694 -15.24 17.28 -3.00
CA MET A 694 -16.43 17.61 -2.20
C MET A 694 -16.16 17.65 -0.69
N THR A 695 -15.08 18.34 -0.28
CA THR A 695 -14.69 18.49 1.12
C THR A 695 -15.75 19.26 1.91
N PHE A 696 -16.32 20.31 1.33
CA PHE A 696 -17.23 21.24 2.00
C PHE A 696 -18.60 20.63 2.33
N PRO A 697 -19.25 19.83 1.45
CA PRO A 697 -20.52 19.19 1.79
C PRO A 697 -20.46 18.31 3.02
N ASP A 698 -19.35 17.61 3.22
CA ASP A 698 -19.19 16.66 4.33
C ASP A 698 -18.62 17.31 5.61
N TYR A 699 -18.22 18.58 5.56
CA TYR A 699 -17.52 19.22 6.68
C TYR A 699 -18.28 19.17 7.99
N ARG A 700 -19.56 19.55 8.01
CA ARG A 700 -20.40 19.55 9.22
C ARG A 700 -20.62 18.16 9.79
N ALA A 701 -20.92 17.20 8.93
CA ALA A 701 -21.11 15.81 9.33
C ALA A 701 -19.81 15.22 9.91
N TYR A 702 -18.67 15.56 9.31
CA TYR A 702 -17.36 15.14 9.80
C TYR A 702 -17.03 15.74 11.18
N VAL A 703 -17.22 17.03 11.36
CA VAL A 703 -17.04 17.67 12.67
C VAL A 703 -17.91 17.01 13.73
N ALA A 704 -19.21 16.80 13.45
CA ALA A 704 -20.13 16.16 14.37
C ALA A 704 -19.71 14.71 14.72
N ALA A 705 -19.27 13.92 13.75
CA ALA A 705 -18.78 12.55 13.96
C ALA A 705 -17.54 12.52 14.86
N LYS A 706 -16.58 13.43 14.63
CA LYS A 706 -15.38 13.52 15.49
C LYS A 706 -15.72 13.92 16.92
N GLU A 707 -16.55 14.94 17.10
CA GLU A 707 -16.96 15.37 18.44
C GLU A 707 -17.71 14.26 19.19
N LYS A 708 -18.55 13.48 18.50
CA LYS A 708 -19.21 12.30 19.07
C LYS A 708 -18.18 11.24 19.47
N ALA A 709 -17.23 10.92 18.63
CA ALA A 709 -16.17 9.96 18.93
C ALA A 709 -15.36 10.36 20.16
N TYR A 710 -14.97 11.64 20.26
CA TYR A 710 -14.24 12.14 21.43
C TYR A 710 -15.08 12.14 22.70
N ALA A 711 -16.37 12.42 22.61
CA ALA A 711 -17.28 12.34 23.75
C ALA A 711 -17.45 10.90 24.22
N ASP A 712 -17.65 9.97 23.32
CA ASP A 712 -17.80 8.53 23.62
C ASP A 712 -16.51 7.93 24.19
N TYR A 713 -15.34 8.43 23.81
CA TYR A 713 -14.04 8.00 24.33
C TYR A 713 -13.92 8.16 25.85
N GLU A 714 -14.64 9.11 26.45
CA GLU A 714 -14.60 9.34 27.91
C GLU A 714 -15.27 8.19 28.70
N ASN A 715 -16.20 7.45 28.10
CA ASN A 715 -16.72 6.22 28.66
C ASN A 715 -15.77 5.05 28.33
N ARG A 716 -14.73 4.88 29.13
CA ARG A 716 -13.64 3.93 28.85
C ARG A 716 -14.10 2.48 28.78
N GLU A 717 -15.11 2.09 29.56
CA GLU A 717 -15.66 0.72 29.54
C GLU A 717 -16.34 0.45 28.19
N GLU A 718 -17.23 1.34 27.73
CA GLU A 718 -17.88 1.20 26.43
C GLU A 718 -16.90 1.34 25.26
N TRP A 719 -15.89 2.20 25.39
CA TRP A 719 -14.83 2.30 24.39
C TRP A 719 -14.06 0.98 24.24
N ALA A 720 -13.74 0.31 25.36
CA ALA A 720 -13.07 -0.98 25.34
C ALA A 720 -13.92 -2.07 24.65
N LYS A 721 -15.25 -2.06 24.83
CA LYS A 721 -16.16 -2.96 24.13
C LYS A 721 -16.11 -2.72 22.61
N LYS A 722 -16.12 -1.46 22.18
CA LYS A 722 -15.95 -1.13 20.75
C LYS A 722 -14.62 -1.65 20.20
N MET A 723 -13.54 -1.49 20.94
CA MET A 723 -12.22 -2.03 20.57
C MET A 723 -12.28 -3.55 20.40
N LEU A 724 -12.86 -4.25 21.38
CA LEU A 724 -12.98 -5.70 21.37
C LEU A 724 -13.81 -6.20 20.17
N VAL A 725 -14.94 -5.55 19.88
CA VAL A 725 -15.77 -5.91 18.71
C VAL A 725 -14.98 -5.76 17.43
N ASN A 726 -14.26 -4.64 17.24
CA ASN A 726 -13.44 -4.43 16.04
C ASN A 726 -12.37 -5.51 15.90
N ILE A 727 -11.60 -5.83 16.95
CA ILE A 727 -10.57 -6.88 16.91
C ILE A 727 -11.21 -8.23 16.57
N SER A 728 -12.31 -8.60 17.25
CA SER A 728 -12.96 -9.90 17.05
C SER A 728 -13.46 -10.14 15.62
N LYS A 729 -13.85 -9.08 14.93
CA LYS A 729 -14.37 -9.14 13.55
C LYS A 729 -13.29 -8.95 12.48
N ALA A 730 -12.07 -8.61 12.86
CA ALA A 730 -10.99 -8.33 11.91
C ALA A 730 -10.47 -9.58 11.17
N GLY A 731 -10.80 -10.79 11.63
CA GLY A 731 -10.37 -12.04 10.99
C GLY A 731 -10.74 -12.15 9.52
N PHE A 732 -11.88 -11.60 9.12
CA PHE A 732 -12.32 -11.53 7.72
C PHE A 732 -11.29 -10.85 6.81
N PHE A 733 -10.54 -9.88 7.32
CA PHE A 733 -9.54 -9.14 6.55
C PHE A 733 -8.14 -9.77 6.56
N SER A 734 -8.03 -11.05 6.87
CA SER A 734 -6.78 -11.79 6.67
C SER A 734 -6.48 -11.96 5.19
N SER A 735 -5.23 -11.68 4.78
CA SER A 735 -4.77 -11.97 3.42
C SER A 735 -4.74 -13.46 3.11
N ASP A 736 -4.69 -14.33 4.12
CA ASP A 736 -4.79 -15.79 3.91
C ASP A 736 -6.17 -16.14 3.34
N ARG A 737 -7.26 -15.56 3.87
CA ARG A 737 -8.61 -15.70 3.31
C ARG A 737 -8.67 -15.20 1.87
N THR A 738 -8.11 -14.01 1.62
CA THR A 738 -8.10 -13.43 0.26
C THR A 738 -7.38 -14.34 -0.73
N ILE A 739 -6.19 -14.81 -0.38
CA ILE A 739 -5.39 -15.69 -1.25
C ILE A 739 -6.06 -17.04 -1.47
N SER A 740 -6.71 -17.61 -0.44
CA SER A 740 -7.51 -18.83 -0.62
C SER A 740 -8.60 -18.64 -1.66
N GLN A 741 -9.34 -17.51 -1.60
CA GLN A 741 -10.37 -17.19 -2.59
C GLN A 741 -9.79 -16.99 -4.00
N TYR A 742 -8.65 -16.31 -4.15
CA TYR A 742 -7.97 -16.20 -5.44
C TYR A 742 -7.59 -17.58 -5.98
N ASN A 743 -7.06 -18.45 -5.12
CA ASN A 743 -6.66 -19.78 -5.55
C ASN A 743 -7.84 -20.65 -5.96
N ASP A 744 -8.90 -20.67 -5.15
CA ASP A 744 -10.07 -21.50 -5.39
C ASP A 744 -10.84 -21.10 -6.64
N GLU A 745 -10.91 -19.79 -6.94
CA GLU A 745 -11.77 -19.25 -7.98
C GLU A 745 -11.03 -18.83 -9.26
N ILE A 746 -9.71 -18.56 -9.19
CA ILE A 746 -8.97 -17.96 -10.32
C ILE A 746 -7.73 -18.78 -10.69
N TRP A 747 -6.84 -19.07 -9.72
CA TRP A 747 -5.53 -19.66 -10.05
C TRP A 747 -5.53 -21.17 -10.15
N HIS A 748 -6.28 -21.84 -9.28
CA HIS A 748 -6.37 -23.30 -9.20
C HIS A 748 -5.00 -23.98 -9.07
N LEU A 749 -4.14 -23.42 -8.19
CA LEU A 749 -2.86 -24.01 -7.84
C LEU A 749 -3.09 -25.19 -6.91
N SER A 750 -2.34 -26.27 -7.12
CA SER A 750 -2.31 -27.38 -6.17
C SER A 750 -1.15 -27.21 -5.21
N GLU A 751 -1.37 -27.50 -3.92
CA GLU A 751 -0.27 -27.66 -2.99
C GLU A 751 0.72 -28.69 -3.54
N GLY A 752 2.01 -28.38 -3.43
CA GLY A 752 3.05 -29.30 -3.89
C GLY A 752 2.90 -30.66 -3.21
N THR A 753 2.63 -31.68 -3.99
CA THR A 753 2.65 -33.07 -3.50
C THR A 753 4.03 -33.36 -2.90
N LYS A 754 4.02 -33.90 -1.68
CA LYS A 754 5.19 -34.41 -0.97
C LYS A 754 5.96 -35.43 -1.79
#